data_76e230d6438ba814499560c73c9cad54
#
_entry.id   76e230d6438ba814499560c73c9cad54
#
_cell.length_a   1.000
_cell.length_b   1.000
_cell.length_c   1.000
_cell.angle_alpha   90.00
_cell.angle_beta   90.00
_cell.angle_gamma   90.00
#
_symmetry.space_group_name_H-M   'P 1'
#
loop_
_entity.id
_entity.type
_entity.pdbx_description
1 polymer ?
#
loop_
_entity_poly.entity_id
_entity_poly.type
_entity_poly.pdbx_seq_one_letter_code
_entity_poly.pdbx_strand_id
1 'polypeptide(L)'
;MSDNITPVDVVDEMKTAYLDYSLAVLVGRAIPDLYDGLKPVTRRVLTAMKWLGLRPDARYMKAARVEGETMGKLHPHGGAYGAMVTAASWWTNNHPLVDGHGNWGSPTDGPAAPRYTEAKLTPFAWDVLLQDSDTWLTRDNYDGSLKEPIQLNARLPLLLLNGSEGIGVGYATKVPTHNLRGVAKALRALVDDDVIAAKNALAPDFPTGCDIVKDEGLVEYLNTGVGSIRMRAKCEREEVDYGKRSKRMSLVFTNLPLHVNTEQVGEQVKEGLEKGKITTVADVRDETDRSGIRLVIILKAGADVDRAESEVFRNTGLDTKFSARNLAIDGLKPVQLAPHDMLNRWAGWRDSRLVVSLKAELEKRRERLEVVQGLITAITMIDEVISQIRAAKDRADAKKRLVKMQYTERQADAILDMRLAQLTKLDDKQLQQEAKDIQARIKEILALTSSDKKRREYIVNEVEELAERHGNARRSQAIPEPKYSATEIIKVGRQKVEVAATGPKTRFLLIDDDKGIVTRLKGPRGSNMTADEDQRLIFVCDNGNFYKLHPNHKGPIAGEPTKVLARASTSKFPANPLVAVWRTSDGIFGNVIPWESLTHVTSKGKRWMPEGAELLHLGGTYTLKMGGRKKDKVIGINSLKARPVTGTGNKLAKLEEVVL
;
A
#
# COMPACT_ATOMS: atom_id res chain seq x y z
N MET A 1 -23.58 9.41 49.67
CA MET A 1 -23.13 9.76 48.30
C MET A 1 -23.98 8.88 47.39
N SER A 2 -24.91 9.47 46.65
CA SER A 2 -25.67 8.72 45.65
C SER A 2 -24.75 8.45 44.49
N ASP A 3 -24.35 7.20 44.29
CA ASP A 3 -23.62 6.77 43.12
C ASP A 3 -24.43 7.14 41.88
N ASN A 4 -23.92 8.04 41.09
CA ASN A 4 -24.54 8.47 39.84
C ASN A 4 -24.22 7.39 38.79
N ILE A 5 -24.89 6.22 38.92
CA ILE A 5 -24.73 5.11 37.99
C ILE A 5 -25.61 5.40 36.77
N THR A 6 -24.98 5.72 35.65
CA THR A 6 -25.66 5.86 34.37
C THR A 6 -25.66 4.50 33.69
N PRO A 7 -26.79 3.89 33.38
CA PRO A 7 -26.84 2.64 32.63
C PRO A 7 -26.39 2.90 31.17
N VAL A 8 -25.39 2.16 30.70
CA VAL A 8 -24.88 2.22 29.32
C VAL A 8 -25.15 0.88 28.65
N ASP A 9 -25.71 0.91 27.46
CA ASP A 9 -25.85 -0.30 26.64
C ASP A 9 -24.46 -0.72 26.15
N VAL A 10 -24.05 -1.94 26.51
CA VAL A 10 -22.73 -2.48 26.19
C VAL A 10 -22.48 -2.56 24.67
N VAL A 11 -23.55 -2.78 23.88
CA VAL A 11 -23.46 -2.88 22.43
C VAL A 11 -23.18 -1.51 21.80
N ASP A 12 -23.81 -0.46 22.31
CA ASP A 12 -23.62 0.90 21.79
C ASP A 12 -22.27 1.47 22.25
N GLU A 13 -21.86 1.20 23.49
CA GLU A 13 -20.51 1.54 23.96
C GLU A 13 -19.42 0.83 23.14
N MET A 14 -19.57 -0.46 22.89
CA MET A 14 -18.63 -1.21 22.06
C MET A 14 -18.57 -0.67 20.63
N LYS A 15 -19.72 -0.30 20.02
CA LYS A 15 -19.72 0.28 18.66
C LYS A 15 -18.97 1.61 18.64
N THR A 16 -19.24 2.49 19.60
CA THR A 16 -18.60 3.81 19.68
C THR A 16 -17.11 3.67 19.93
N ALA A 17 -16.69 2.90 20.94
CA ALA A 17 -15.28 2.68 21.25
C ALA A 17 -14.52 2.00 20.08
N TYR A 18 -15.15 1.05 19.38
CA TYR A 18 -14.54 0.41 18.21
C TYR A 18 -14.41 1.37 17.04
N LEU A 19 -15.40 2.23 16.82
CA LEU A 19 -15.34 3.25 15.76
C LEU A 19 -14.22 4.26 16.04
N ASP A 20 -14.14 4.78 17.26
CA ASP A 20 -13.12 5.73 17.68
C ASP A 20 -11.72 5.13 17.58
N TYR A 21 -11.54 3.90 18.06
CA TYR A 21 -10.28 3.17 17.90
C TYR A 21 -9.92 2.97 16.43
N SER A 22 -10.89 2.56 15.61
CA SER A 22 -10.67 2.34 14.17
C SER A 22 -10.23 3.63 13.47
N LEU A 23 -10.90 4.74 13.75
CA LEU A 23 -10.53 6.07 13.21
C LEU A 23 -9.14 6.50 13.68
N ALA A 24 -8.83 6.32 14.97
CA ALA A 24 -7.51 6.65 15.52
C ALA A 24 -6.40 5.84 14.83
N VAL A 25 -6.60 4.54 14.58
CA VAL A 25 -5.63 3.68 13.88
C VAL A 25 -5.52 4.06 12.40
N LEU A 26 -6.64 4.34 11.73
CA LEU A 26 -6.64 4.69 10.30
C LEU A 26 -5.93 6.03 10.06
N VAL A 27 -6.39 7.09 10.72
CA VAL A 27 -5.89 8.47 10.51
C VAL A 27 -4.54 8.68 11.21
N GLY A 28 -4.38 8.12 12.41
CA GLY A 28 -3.20 8.36 13.26
C GLY A 28 -2.00 7.46 12.96
N ARG A 29 -2.14 6.38 12.16
CA ARG A 29 -1.08 5.39 12.03
C ARG A 29 -0.96 4.74 10.65
N ALA A 30 -2.05 4.14 10.13
CA ALA A 30 -1.94 3.14 9.07
C ALA A 30 -2.02 3.70 7.66
N ILE A 31 -2.90 4.68 7.42
CA ILE A 31 -3.22 5.19 6.09
C ILE A 31 -2.49 6.53 5.88
N PRO A 32 -1.86 6.73 4.70
CA PRO A 32 -1.18 7.99 4.39
C PRO A 32 -2.18 9.13 4.13
N ASP A 33 -1.74 10.35 4.39
CA ASP A 33 -2.45 11.56 3.96
C ASP A 33 -2.41 11.69 2.43
N LEU A 34 -3.51 12.13 1.83
CA LEU A 34 -3.65 12.26 0.37
C LEU A 34 -2.68 13.30 -0.21
N TYR A 35 -2.43 14.37 0.53
CA TYR A 35 -1.80 15.58 0.02
C TYR A 35 -0.28 15.58 0.19
N ASP A 36 0.23 15.28 1.39
CA ASP A 36 1.67 15.16 1.61
C ASP A 36 2.21 13.72 1.47
N GLY A 37 1.32 12.74 1.30
CA GLY A 37 1.68 11.34 1.07
C GLY A 37 2.28 10.61 2.27
N LEU A 38 2.30 11.23 3.44
CA LEU A 38 3.00 10.74 4.60
C LEU A 38 2.06 10.10 5.63
N LYS A 39 2.57 9.07 6.30
CA LYS A 39 2.01 8.62 7.57
C LYS A 39 2.47 9.56 8.69
N PRO A 40 1.69 9.70 9.79
CA PRO A 40 2.04 10.62 10.87
C PRO A 40 3.44 10.41 11.44
N VAL A 41 3.90 9.16 11.61
CA VAL A 41 5.25 8.88 12.13
C VAL A 41 6.35 9.40 11.20
N THR A 42 6.23 9.21 9.89
CA THR A 42 7.22 9.69 8.92
C THR A 42 7.24 11.22 8.87
N ARG A 43 6.06 11.87 8.90
CA ARG A 43 5.95 13.34 8.97
C ARG A 43 6.66 13.89 10.21
N ARG A 44 6.47 13.28 11.36
CA ARG A 44 7.12 13.65 12.62
C ARG A 44 8.64 13.46 12.56
N VAL A 45 9.13 12.36 11.98
CA VAL A 45 10.56 12.14 11.74
C VAL A 45 11.18 13.25 10.90
N LEU A 46 10.56 13.59 9.76
CA LEU A 46 11.08 14.65 8.88
C LEU A 46 11.04 16.02 9.57
N THR A 47 10.01 16.28 10.38
CA THR A 47 9.89 17.49 11.19
C THR A 47 11.02 17.57 12.24
N ALA A 48 11.28 16.49 12.97
CA ALA A 48 12.38 16.41 13.93
C ALA A 48 13.75 16.61 13.26
N MET A 49 13.96 15.99 12.08
CA MET A 49 15.19 16.18 11.29
C MET A 49 15.37 17.63 10.86
N LYS A 50 14.29 18.32 10.45
CA LYS A 50 14.34 19.76 10.14
C LYS A 50 14.69 20.60 11.36
N TRP A 51 14.08 20.33 12.52
CA TRP A 51 14.39 21.04 13.77
C TRP A 51 15.83 20.84 14.25
N LEU A 52 16.39 19.65 14.01
CA LEU A 52 17.80 19.34 14.26
C LEU A 52 18.75 19.96 13.22
N GLY A 53 18.25 20.67 12.21
CA GLY A 53 19.06 21.31 11.18
C GLY A 53 19.72 20.33 10.21
N LEU A 54 19.19 19.13 10.04
CA LEU A 54 19.74 18.08 9.19
C LEU A 54 19.44 18.31 7.70
N ARG A 55 19.83 19.47 7.20
CA ARG A 55 19.71 19.84 5.78
C ARG A 55 20.59 18.95 4.90
N PRO A 56 20.37 18.92 3.57
CA PRO A 56 21.19 18.13 2.64
C PRO A 56 22.68 18.44 2.69
N ASP A 57 23.04 19.70 2.95
CA ASP A 57 24.41 20.22 3.08
C ASP A 57 24.99 20.05 4.49
N ALA A 58 24.19 19.64 5.47
CA ALA A 58 24.63 19.42 6.85
C ALA A 58 25.43 18.12 7.01
N ARG A 59 26.12 18.01 8.13
CA ARG A 59 26.76 16.75 8.54
C ARG A 59 25.72 15.72 8.96
N TYR A 60 26.04 14.45 8.73
CA TYR A 60 25.24 13.35 9.23
C TYR A 60 25.17 13.35 10.76
N MET A 61 24.04 12.92 11.30
CA MET A 61 23.80 12.76 12.73
C MET A 61 23.37 11.32 13.01
N LYS A 62 23.75 10.78 14.19
CA LYS A 62 23.31 9.43 14.61
C LYS A 62 21.81 9.30 14.55
N ALA A 63 21.32 8.24 13.90
CA ALA A 63 19.90 7.97 13.75
C ALA A 63 19.19 7.85 15.11
N ALA A 64 19.87 7.32 16.12
CA ALA A 64 19.36 7.26 17.49
C ALA A 64 19.02 8.64 18.09
N ARG A 65 19.75 9.72 17.71
CA ARG A 65 19.41 11.08 18.16
C ARG A 65 18.16 11.60 17.48
N VAL A 66 18.00 11.33 16.19
CA VAL A 66 16.78 11.70 15.44
C VAL A 66 15.56 10.95 16.00
N GLU A 67 15.73 9.66 16.28
CA GLU A 67 14.70 8.83 16.91
C GLU A 67 14.31 9.39 18.28
N GLY A 68 15.29 9.69 19.14
CA GLY A 68 15.06 10.28 20.46
C GLY A 68 14.34 11.63 20.40
N GLU A 69 14.73 12.51 19.48
CA GLU A 69 14.06 13.80 19.27
C GLU A 69 12.62 13.62 18.81
N THR A 70 12.40 12.67 17.88
CA THR A 70 11.05 12.35 17.37
C THR A 70 10.16 11.80 18.47
N MET A 71 10.66 10.83 19.25
CA MET A 71 9.88 10.17 20.30
C MET A 71 9.61 11.11 21.48
N GLY A 72 10.60 11.86 21.90
CA GLY A 72 10.48 12.75 23.06
C GLY A 72 9.57 13.95 22.84
N LYS A 73 9.42 14.41 21.58
CA LYS A 73 8.68 15.64 21.29
C LYS A 73 7.41 15.45 20.47
N LEU A 74 7.35 14.42 19.61
CA LEU A 74 6.30 14.32 18.60
C LEU A 74 5.59 12.97 18.59
N HIS A 75 6.27 11.85 18.89
CA HIS A 75 5.74 10.50 18.67
C HIS A 75 5.93 9.58 19.88
N PRO A 76 5.00 9.59 20.87
CA PRO A 76 5.19 8.91 22.16
C PRO A 76 5.13 7.38 22.07
N HIS A 77 4.75 6.81 20.91
CA HIS A 77 4.53 5.35 20.76
C HIS A 77 5.79 4.53 20.46
N GLY A 78 6.96 5.14 20.30
CA GLY A 78 8.20 4.45 19.96
C GLY A 78 8.28 3.98 18.51
N GLY A 79 9.40 3.35 18.14
CA GLY A 79 9.57 2.74 16.82
C GLY A 79 9.77 3.70 15.64
N ALA A 80 10.19 4.94 15.88
CA ALA A 80 10.42 5.93 14.82
C ALA A 80 11.57 5.54 13.88
N TYR A 81 12.52 4.72 14.33
CA TYR A 81 13.63 4.25 13.50
C TYR A 81 13.16 3.41 12.30
N GLY A 82 12.19 2.52 12.47
CA GLY A 82 11.62 1.75 11.35
C GLY A 82 11.02 2.65 10.24
N ALA A 83 10.39 3.77 10.61
CA ALA A 83 9.91 4.75 9.65
C ALA A 83 11.05 5.49 8.94
N MET A 84 12.17 5.78 9.64
CA MET A 84 13.37 6.34 9.02
C MET A 84 13.98 5.37 8.01
N VAL A 85 14.10 4.08 8.35
CA VAL A 85 14.59 3.03 7.45
C VAL A 85 13.73 2.94 6.19
N THR A 86 12.40 2.90 6.36
CA THR A 86 11.49 2.90 5.21
C THR A 86 11.67 4.14 4.34
N ALA A 87 11.83 5.33 4.94
CA ALA A 87 12.03 6.59 4.22
C ALA A 87 13.40 6.68 3.52
N ALA A 88 14.39 5.90 3.96
CA ALA A 88 15.72 5.81 3.34
C ALA A 88 15.82 4.72 2.26
N SER A 89 14.89 3.74 2.25
CA SER A 89 14.96 2.55 1.39
C SER A 89 14.75 2.89 -0.08
N TRP A 90 15.78 2.75 -0.90
CA TRP A 90 15.73 2.99 -2.35
C TRP A 90 14.95 1.91 -3.12
N TRP A 91 14.79 0.72 -2.54
CA TRP A 91 14.07 -0.41 -3.16
C TRP A 91 12.55 -0.37 -2.92
N THR A 92 12.08 0.52 -2.04
CA THR A 92 10.65 0.74 -1.79
C THR A 92 10.17 2.13 -2.23
N ASN A 93 11.08 3.10 -2.33
CA ASN A 93 10.77 4.48 -2.71
C ASN A 93 11.46 4.88 -4.01
N ASN A 94 10.74 5.50 -4.93
CA ASN A 94 11.37 6.12 -6.09
C ASN A 94 12.24 7.33 -5.71
N HIS A 95 11.84 8.01 -4.64
CA HIS A 95 12.53 9.19 -4.10
C HIS A 95 12.69 9.04 -2.58
N PRO A 96 13.79 8.44 -2.10
CA PRO A 96 14.09 8.39 -0.67
C PRO A 96 14.09 9.78 -0.03
N LEU A 97 13.55 9.88 1.20
CA LEU A 97 13.43 11.13 1.95
C LEU A 97 14.58 11.33 2.94
N VAL A 98 15.18 10.22 3.36
CA VAL A 98 16.32 10.19 4.30
C VAL A 98 17.54 9.70 3.55
N ASP A 99 18.63 10.45 3.66
CA ASP A 99 19.97 10.07 3.19
C ASP A 99 20.69 9.41 4.37
N GLY A 100 20.92 8.10 4.24
CA GLY A 100 21.47 7.23 5.28
C GLY A 100 22.94 6.91 5.06
N HIS A 101 23.75 7.00 6.12
CA HIS A 101 25.13 6.56 6.16
C HIS A 101 25.27 5.35 7.10
N GLY A 102 25.96 4.31 6.66
CA GLY A 102 26.03 3.01 7.32
C GLY A 102 25.10 1.97 6.70
N ASN A 103 24.79 0.88 7.44
CA ASN A 103 23.90 -0.16 6.96
C ASN A 103 22.43 0.17 7.27
N TRP A 104 21.70 0.59 6.27
CA TRP A 104 20.25 0.89 6.31
C TRP A 104 19.38 -0.26 5.80
N GLY A 105 19.98 -1.44 5.58
CA GLY A 105 19.31 -2.61 5.04
C GLY A 105 19.40 -2.72 3.52
N SER A 106 18.89 -3.83 3.03
CA SER A 106 18.77 -4.17 1.61
C SER A 106 17.44 -4.89 1.37
N PRO A 107 17.09 -5.29 0.15
CA PRO A 107 15.94 -6.16 -0.09
C PRO A 107 16.00 -7.52 0.65
N THR A 108 17.20 -7.98 1.00
CA THR A 108 17.45 -9.26 1.67
C THR A 108 17.78 -9.10 3.16
N ASP A 109 18.47 -8.02 3.52
CA ASP A 109 19.02 -7.86 4.87
C ASP A 109 18.37 -6.73 5.63
N GLY A 110 18.20 -6.93 6.94
CA GLY A 110 17.71 -5.89 7.85
C GLY A 110 18.74 -4.78 8.09
N PRO A 111 18.29 -3.59 8.54
CA PRO A 111 19.17 -2.49 8.89
C PRO A 111 19.93 -2.77 10.20
N ALA A 112 21.10 -2.12 10.35
CA ALA A 112 21.78 -2.06 11.63
C ALA A 112 20.99 -1.22 12.65
N ALA A 113 21.26 -1.40 13.95
CA ALA A 113 20.62 -0.63 15.00
C ALA A 113 20.91 0.89 14.88
N PRO A 114 20.00 1.79 15.35
CA PRO A 114 20.09 3.23 15.12
C PRO A 114 21.35 3.89 15.72
N ARG A 115 22.00 3.24 16.69
CA ARG A 115 23.28 3.71 17.26
C ARG A 115 24.47 3.57 16.28
N TYR A 116 24.35 2.72 15.26
CA TYR A 116 25.41 2.48 14.26
C TYR A 116 25.19 3.26 12.96
N THR A 117 23.98 3.73 12.71
CA THR A 117 23.61 4.44 11.47
C THR A 117 23.56 5.94 11.70
N GLU A 118 23.73 6.69 10.63
CA GLU A 118 23.65 8.15 10.61
C GLU A 118 22.72 8.60 9.48
N ALA A 119 22.07 9.75 9.67
CA ALA A 119 21.07 10.25 8.75
C ALA A 119 21.13 11.76 8.57
N LYS A 120 20.69 12.22 7.40
CA LYS A 120 20.30 13.59 7.09
C LYS A 120 19.18 13.58 6.05
N LEU A 121 18.60 14.74 5.76
CA LEU A 121 17.56 14.86 4.73
C LEU A 121 18.16 14.78 3.33
N THR A 122 17.44 14.17 2.39
CA THR A 122 17.80 14.23 0.97
C THR A 122 17.48 15.61 0.38
N PRO A 123 18.16 16.02 -0.73
CA PRO A 123 17.77 17.22 -1.48
C PRO A 123 16.30 17.19 -1.91
N PHE A 124 15.79 16.02 -2.33
CA PHE A 124 14.40 15.85 -2.70
C PHE A 124 13.44 16.15 -1.53
N ALA A 125 13.67 15.57 -0.36
CA ALA A 125 12.82 15.81 0.82
C ALA A 125 12.85 17.29 1.23
N TRP A 126 14.02 17.93 1.17
CA TRP A 126 14.17 19.33 1.49
C TRP A 126 13.42 20.24 0.53
N ASP A 127 13.58 20.05 -0.78
CA ASP A 127 12.96 20.89 -1.81
C ASP A 127 11.44 20.69 -1.89
N VAL A 128 10.98 19.45 -1.71
CA VAL A 128 9.58 19.08 -1.96
C VAL A 128 8.68 19.25 -0.73
N LEU A 129 9.18 18.93 0.48
CA LEU A 129 8.32 18.83 1.67
C LEU A 129 8.60 19.90 2.73
N LEU A 130 9.83 20.39 2.84
CA LEU A 130 10.28 21.11 4.01
C LEU A 130 10.47 22.62 3.78
N GLN A 131 10.13 23.11 2.61
CA GLN A 131 10.03 24.54 2.34
C GLN A 131 8.77 25.14 3.01
N ASP A 132 8.71 26.47 3.12
CA ASP A 132 7.56 27.24 3.62
C ASP A 132 7.01 26.72 4.97
N SER A 133 7.89 26.27 5.87
CA SER A 133 7.50 25.63 7.14
C SER A 133 6.75 26.54 8.10
N ASP A 134 6.91 27.85 7.97
CA ASP A 134 6.18 28.88 8.73
C ASP A 134 4.71 29.01 8.31
N THR A 135 4.33 28.41 7.19
CA THR A 135 2.94 28.35 6.71
C THR A 135 2.30 26.96 6.89
N TRP A 136 2.98 26.01 7.52
CA TRP A 136 2.40 24.69 7.78
C TRP A 136 1.14 24.78 8.64
N LEU A 137 0.16 23.95 8.33
CA LEU A 137 -0.98 23.74 9.21
C LEU A 137 -0.53 22.92 10.41
N THR A 138 -0.66 23.46 11.60
CA THR A 138 -0.15 22.85 12.84
C THR A 138 -1.26 22.57 13.85
N ARG A 139 -1.01 21.65 14.75
CA ARG A 139 -1.79 21.36 15.96
C ARG A 139 -0.86 21.21 17.16
N ASP A 140 -1.42 21.09 18.36
CA ASP A 140 -0.64 20.72 19.52
C ASP A 140 -0.12 19.29 19.37
N ASN A 141 1.11 19.07 19.84
CA ASN A 141 1.69 17.73 19.98
C ASN A 141 0.97 16.96 21.11
N TYR A 142 1.41 15.74 21.41
CA TYR A 142 0.73 14.83 22.35
C TYR A 142 0.62 15.38 23.79
N ASP A 143 1.50 16.28 24.23
CA ASP A 143 1.53 16.87 25.59
C ASP A 143 1.18 18.37 25.60
N GLY A 144 0.87 18.96 24.45
CA GLY A 144 0.53 20.38 24.33
C GLY A 144 1.71 21.35 24.43
N SER A 145 2.94 20.85 24.58
CA SER A 145 4.13 21.70 24.78
C SER A 145 4.65 22.34 23.49
N LEU A 146 4.38 21.73 22.35
CA LEU A 146 4.88 22.14 21.04
C LEU A 146 3.79 22.07 19.98
N LYS A 147 4.02 22.74 18.84
CA LYS A 147 3.18 22.60 17.65
C LYS A 147 3.79 21.59 16.68
N GLU A 148 3.02 20.58 16.26
CA GLU A 148 3.41 19.64 15.22
C GLU A 148 2.63 19.91 13.92
N PRO A 149 3.22 19.66 12.73
CA PRO A 149 2.50 19.82 11.47
C PRO A 149 1.44 18.72 11.31
N ILE A 150 0.22 19.11 10.95
CA ILE A 150 -0.83 18.19 10.51
C ILE A 150 -0.50 17.66 9.12
N GLN A 151 -0.03 18.56 8.25
CA GLN A 151 0.40 18.30 6.87
C GLN A 151 1.61 19.16 6.53
N LEU A 152 2.51 18.65 5.69
CA LEU A 152 3.58 19.42 5.09
C LEU A 152 3.10 20.05 3.77
N ASN A 153 3.69 21.18 3.37
CA ASN A 153 3.33 21.86 2.11
C ASN A 153 3.99 21.14 0.90
N ALA A 154 3.59 19.89 0.64
CA ALA A 154 4.18 19.09 -0.42
C ALA A 154 4.04 19.75 -1.81
N ARG A 155 5.17 20.05 -2.44
CA ARG A 155 5.28 20.65 -3.78
C ARG A 155 5.14 19.63 -4.91
N LEU A 156 5.11 18.33 -4.57
CA LEU A 156 4.87 17.20 -5.46
C LEU A 156 3.89 16.22 -4.81
N PRO A 157 3.09 15.47 -5.57
CA PRO A 157 2.15 14.48 -5.05
C PRO A 157 2.90 13.23 -4.59
N LEU A 158 3.51 13.30 -3.41
CA LEU A 158 4.43 12.27 -2.90
C LEU A 158 3.79 10.89 -2.79
N LEU A 159 2.49 10.82 -2.46
CA LEU A 159 1.77 9.55 -2.37
C LEU A 159 1.78 8.78 -3.69
N LEU A 160 1.67 9.46 -4.82
CA LEU A 160 1.83 8.83 -6.13
C LEU A 160 3.29 8.47 -6.42
N LEU A 161 4.25 9.33 -6.05
CA LEU A 161 5.65 9.11 -6.37
C LEU A 161 6.26 7.93 -5.61
N ASN A 162 6.06 7.87 -4.30
CA ASN A 162 6.67 6.86 -3.43
C ASN A 162 5.72 5.73 -3.03
N GLY A 163 4.43 5.88 -3.34
CA GLY A 163 3.45 4.90 -2.91
C GLY A 163 3.28 4.86 -1.39
N SER A 164 2.51 3.92 -0.92
CA SER A 164 2.40 3.59 0.51
C SER A 164 1.70 2.26 0.69
N GLU A 165 2.11 1.47 1.67
CA GLU A 165 1.42 0.27 2.10
C GLU A 165 1.06 0.38 3.58
N GLY A 166 -0.16 -0.03 3.95
CA GLY A 166 -0.61 0.02 5.34
C GLY A 166 -1.86 -0.80 5.59
N ILE A 167 -1.91 -1.41 6.76
CA ILE A 167 -3.06 -2.21 7.22
C ILE A 167 -3.63 -1.54 8.45
N GLY A 168 -4.87 -1.10 8.35
CA GLY A 168 -5.65 -0.55 9.44
C GLY A 168 -6.82 -1.46 9.82
N VAL A 169 -7.71 -0.96 10.66
CA VAL A 169 -8.91 -1.70 11.08
C VAL A 169 -9.97 -1.59 9.99
N GLY A 170 -10.30 -2.71 9.35
CA GLY A 170 -11.30 -2.78 8.26
C GLY A 170 -10.84 -2.20 6.91
N TYR A 171 -9.69 -1.54 6.85
CA TYR A 171 -9.16 -0.91 5.65
C TYR A 171 -7.68 -1.22 5.45
N ALA A 172 -7.28 -1.37 4.20
CA ALA A 172 -5.88 -1.50 3.81
C ALA A 172 -5.59 -0.58 2.63
N THR A 173 -4.39 -0.01 2.60
CA THR A 173 -3.88 0.76 1.46
C THR A 173 -2.67 0.06 0.87
N LYS A 174 -2.58 0.09 -0.46
CA LYS A 174 -1.44 -0.41 -1.22
C LYS A 174 -1.33 0.41 -2.50
N VAL A 175 -0.68 1.57 -2.41
CA VAL A 175 -0.51 2.52 -3.51
C VAL A 175 0.82 2.20 -4.20
N PRO A 176 0.84 1.90 -5.51
CA PRO A 176 2.08 1.69 -6.24
C PRO A 176 2.81 3.01 -6.48
N THR A 177 4.11 2.92 -6.72
CA THR A 177 4.97 4.07 -7.05
C THR A 177 4.82 4.48 -8.51
N HIS A 178 5.06 5.77 -8.80
CA HIS A 178 4.98 6.33 -10.15
C HIS A 178 6.22 7.16 -10.49
N ASN A 179 6.49 7.30 -11.78
CA ASN A 179 7.59 8.10 -12.29
C ASN A 179 7.30 9.60 -12.19
N LEU A 180 8.23 10.39 -11.65
CA LEU A 180 8.04 11.84 -11.48
C LEU A 180 7.82 12.58 -12.79
N ARG A 181 8.57 12.25 -13.85
CA ARG A 181 8.37 12.84 -15.19
C ARG A 181 7.02 12.45 -15.79
N GLY A 182 6.55 11.22 -15.47
CA GLY A 182 5.21 10.76 -15.83
C GLY A 182 4.11 11.55 -15.12
N VAL A 183 4.28 11.79 -13.83
CA VAL A 183 3.35 12.60 -13.01
C VAL A 183 3.30 14.06 -13.49
N ALA A 184 4.45 14.66 -13.85
CA ALA A 184 4.49 16.01 -14.41
C ALA A 184 3.72 16.09 -15.76
N LYS A 185 3.96 15.12 -16.66
CA LYS A 185 3.18 15.01 -17.91
C LYS A 185 1.68 14.83 -17.68
N ALA A 186 1.32 14.02 -16.69
CA ALA A 186 -0.08 13.82 -16.33
C ALA A 186 -0.74 15.09 -15.80
N LEU A 187 -0.03 15.86 -14.96
CA LEU A 187 -0.54 17.13 -14.45
C LEU A 187 -0.75 18.15 -15.57
N ARG A 188 0.19 18.27 -16.50
CA ARG A 188 0.04 19.10 -17.71
C ARG A 188 -1.19 18.69 -18.50
N ALA A 189 -1.35 17.40 -18.79
CA ALA A 189 -2.50 16.88 -19.51
C ALA A 189 -3.84 17.16 -18.80
N LEU A 190 -3.88 17.07 -17.46
CA LEU A 190 -5.09 17.43 -16.69
C LEU A 190 -5.45 18.91 -16.77
N VAL A 191 -4.45 19.80 -16.84
CA VAL A 191 -4.69 21.25 -17.02
C VAL A 191 -5.19 21.55 -18.44
N ASP A 192 -4.79 20.73 -19.42
CA ASP A 192 -5.26 20.80 -20.81
C ASP A 192 -6.54 19.98 -21.05
N ASP A 193 -7.22 19.50 -19.98
CA ASP A 193 -8.44 18.68 -20.00
C ASP A 193 -8.29 17.33 -20.74
N ASP A 194 -7.07 16.84 -20.99
CA ASP A 194 -6.81 15.54 -21.60
C ASP A 194 -6.63 14.43 -20.54
N VAL A 195 -7.75 13.91 -20.04
CA VAL A 195 -7.79 12.85 -19.03
C VAL A 195 -7.18 11.54 -19.54
N ILE A 196 -7.27 11.26 -20.85
CA ILE A 196 -6.73 10.02 -21.44
C ILE A 196 -5.21 10.05 -21.42
N ALA A 197 -4.60 11.15 -21.87
CA ALA A 197 -3.15 11.34 -21.80
C ALA A 197 -2.65 11.30 -20.35
N ALA A 198 -3.40 11.92 -19.41
CA ALA A 198 -3.06 11.87 -17.98
C ALA A 198 -3.05 10.44 -17.42
N LYS A 199 -4.07 9.62 -17.71
CA LYS A 199 -4.13 8.21 -17.31
C LYS A 199 -2.96 7.41 -17.86
N ASN A 200 -2.63 7.58 -19.14
CA ASN A 200 -1.53 6.87 -19.79
C ASN A 200 -0.16 7.24 -19.19
N ALA A 201 0.03 8.49 -18.78
CA ALA A 201 1.25 8.95 -18.13
C ALA A 201 1.43 8.43 -16.70
N LEU A 202 0.32 8.03 -16.03
CA LEU A 202 0.28 7.52 -14.66
C LEU A 202 0.36 5.99 -14.57
N ALA A 203 0.94 5.30 -15.55
CA ALA A 203 1.28 3.90 -15.37
C ALA A 203 2.33 3.78 -14.24
N PRO A 204 2.19 2.80 -13.33
CA PRO A 204 3.13 2.60 -12.23
C PRO A 204 4.59 2.47 -12.67
N ASP A 205 5.53 2.85 -11.81
CA ASP A 205 6.98 2.76 -12.02
C ASP A 205 7.63 2.29 -10.73
N PHE A 206 7.96 1.01 -10.66
CA PHE A 206 8.49 0.42 -9.42
C PHE A 206 9.98 0.71 -9.23
N PRO A 207 10.45 0.99 -8.00
CA PRO A 207 11.85 1.32 -7.72
C PRO A 207 12.81 0.19 -8.10
N THR A 208 12.37 -1.06 -8.04
CA THR A 208 13.13 -2.25 -8.46
C THR A 208 13.31 -2.34 -9.98
N GLY A 209 12.52 -1.61 -10.76
CA GLY A 209 12.63 -1.57 -12.22
C GLY A 209 12.09 -2.82 -12.93
N CYS A 210 11.30 -3.66 -12.27
CA CYS A 210 10.59 -4.78 -12.90
C CYS A 210 9.61 -4.28 -13.98
N ASP A 211 9.31 -5.12 -14.95
CA ASP A 211 8.34 -4.79 -16.01
C ASP A 211 6.90 -4.95 -15.52
N ILE A 212 5.99 -4.21 -16.16
CA ILE A 212 4.55 -4.24 -15.89
C ILE A 212 3.84 -4.83 -17.11
N VAL A 213 3.04 -5.85 -16.90
CA VAL A 213 2.24 -6.44 -17.97
C VAL A 213 1.01 -5.58 -18.26
N LYS A 214 0.76 -5.29 -19.53
CA LYS A 214 -0.45 -4.59 -19.99
C LYS A 214 -1.62 -5.56 -20.01
N ASP A 215 -2.30 -5.69 -18.89
CA ASP A 215 -3.47 -6.54 -18.70
C ASP A 215 -4.68 -5.75 -18.20
N GLU A 216 -5.80 -6.43 -18.01
CA GLU A 216 -7.03 -5.84 -17.49
C GLU A 216 -6.85 -5.24 -16.10
N GLY A 217 -5.99 -5.85 -15.25
CA GLY A 217 -5.72 -5.38 -13.89
C GLY A 217 -5.01 -4.01 -13.86
N LEU A 218 -4.13 -3.74 -14.82
CA LEU A 218 -3.52 -2.42 -15.00
C LEU A 218 -4.56 -1.38 -15.46
N VAL A 219 -5.43 -1.76 -16.40
CA VAL A 219 -6.50 -0.86 -16.89
C VAL A 219 -7.50 -0.54 -15.79
N GLU A 220 -7.89 -1.53 -14.99
CA GLU A 220 -8.77 -1.35 -13.83
C GLU A 220 -8.13 -0.39 -12.82
N TYR A 221 -6.85 -0.59 -12.48
CA TYR A 221 -6.11 0.29 -11.59
C TYR A 221 -6.11 1.76 -12.07
N LEU A 222 -5.79 2.00 -13.34
CA LEU A 222 -5.73 3.36 -13.90
C LEU A 222 -7.09 4.07 -13.89
N ASN A 223 -8.18 3.31 -13.95
CA ASN A 223 -9.54 3.85 -13.94
C ASN A 223 -10.14 4.02 -12.54
N THR A 224 -9.81 3.15 -11.60
CA THR A 224 -10.51 3.06 -10.30
C THR A 224 -9.59 3.23 -9.08
N GLY A 225 -8.27 3.12 -9.27
CA GLY A 225 -7.31 3.04 -8.16
C GLY A 225 -7.26 1.69 -7.45
N VAL A 226 -7.99 0.70 -7.96
CA VAL A 226 -7.94 -0.70 -7.52
C VAL A 226 -7.63 -1.57 -8.70
N GLY A 227 -6.76 -2.56 -8.54
CA GLY A 227 -6.44 -3.48 -9.61
C GLY A 227 -5.29 -4.42 -9.24
N SER A 228 -5.15 -5.47 -10.00
CA SER A 228 -4.09 -6.47 -9.81
C SER A 228 -3.01 -6.29 -10.86
N ILE A 229 -2.04 -5.41 -10.58
CA ILE A 229 -0.94 -5.06 -11.49
C ILE A 229 0.06 -6.22 -11.54
N ARG A 230 0.25 -6.83 -12.70
CA ARG A 230 1.19 -7.92 -12.88
C ARG A 230 2.59 -7.38 -13.12
N MET A 231 3.50 -7.74 -12.21
CA MET A 231 4.92 -7.40 -12.23
C MET A 231 5.72 -8.58 -12.72
N ARG A 232 6.69 -8.35 -13.60
CA ARG A 232 7.55 -9.38 -14.16
C ARG A 232 9.02 -8.95 -14.05
N ALA A 233 9.89 -9.86 -13.60
CA ALA A 233 11.32 -9.63 -13.57
C ALA A 233 11.88 -9.45 -14.99
N LYS A 234 12.89 -8.61 -15.15
CA LYS A 234 13.66 -8.54 -16.41
C LYS A 234 14.58 -9.74 -16.51
N CYS A 235 14.48 -10.43 -17.62
CA CYS A 235 15.24 -11.64 -17.90
C CYS A 235 16.14 -11.44 -19.12
N GLU A 236 17.42 -11.67 -18.95
CA GLU A 236 18.40 -11.74 -20.02
C GLU A 236 18.89 -13.17 -20.19
N ARG A 237 19.25 -13.54 -21.42
CA ARG A 237 19.76 -14.87 -21.73
C ARG A 237 21.24 -14.79 -21.99
N GLU A 238 22.05 -15.41 -21.13
CA GLU A 238 23.51 -15.35 -21.21
C GLU A 238 24.12 -16.75 -21.15
N GLU A 239 25.28 -16.93 -21.79
CA GLU A 239 26.13 -18.09 -21.55
C GLU A 239 27.07 -17.82 -20.39
N VAL A 240 26.97 -18.60 -19.31
CA VAL A 240 27.83 -18.48 -18.13
C VAL A 240 28.73 -19.71 -17.97
N ASP A 241 29.87 -19.51 -17.34
CA ASP A 241 30.80 -20.58 -17.04
C ASP A 241 30.21 -21.58 -16.00
N TYR A 242 30.18 -22.85 -16.34
CA TYR A 242 29.73 -23.95 -15.47
C TYR A 242 30.79 -25.02 -15.36
N GLY A 243 31.56 -25.00 -14.24
CA GLY A 243 32.71 -25.81 -14.05
C GLY A 243 33.96 -25.33 -14.82
N LYS A 244 34.98 -26.17 -14.94
CA LYS A 244 36.30 -25.73 -15.46
C LYS A 244 36.38 -25.58 -16.98
N ARG A 245 35.47 -26.15 -17.77
CA ARG A 245 35.59 -26.19 -19.24
C ARG A 245 34.27 -26.16 -20.02
N SER A 246 33.18 -25.86 -19.41
CA SER A 246 31.86 -25.82 -20.09
C SER A 246 31.15 -24.50 -19.86
N LYS A 247 30.49 -23.98 -20.90
CA LYS A 247 29.53 -22.89 -20.80
C LYS A 247 28.12 -23.45 -20.86
N ARG A 248 27.21 -22.81 -20.18
CA ARG A 248 25.79 -23.15 -20.21
C ARG A 248 24.93 -21.94 -20.41
N MET A 249 23.87 -22.11 -21.17
CA MET A 249 22.81 -21.10 -21.26
C MET A 249 22.18 -20.89 -19.90
N SER A 250 21.94 -19.65 -19.55
CA SER A 250 21.39 -19.23 -18.24
C SER A 250 20.38 -18.12 -18.41
N LEU A 251 19.44 -18.04 -17.50
CA LEU A 251 18.50 -16.93 -17.34
C LEU A 251 19.04 -16.02 -16.24
N VAL A 252 19.33 -14.78 -16.58
CA VAL A 252 19.89 -13.79 -15.66
C VAL A 252 18.83 -12.73 -15.35
N PHE A 253 18.59 -12.52 -14.06
CA PHE A 253 17.57 -11.57 -13.58
C PHE A 253 18.26 -10.44 -12.82
N THR A 254 18.10 -9.23 -13.31
CA THR A 254 18.72 -8.01 -12.74
C THR A 254 17.71 -7.11 -12.02
N ASN A 255 16.42 -7.24 -12.34
CA ASN A 255 15.34 -6.44 -11.78
C ASN A 255 14.22 -7.37 -11.33
N LEU A 256 14.02 -7.47 -10.02
CA LEU A 256 13.00 -8.33 -9.43
C LEU A 256 11.70 -7.56 -9.19
N PRO A 257 10.54 -8.22 -9.13
CA PRO A 257 9.30 -7.62 -8.66
C PRO A 257 9.45 -7.06 -7.24
N LEU A 258 8.66 -6.04 -6.92
CA LEU A 258 8.65 -5.44 -5.59
C LEU A 258 8.33 -6.51 -4.52
N HIS A 259 9.06 -6.50 -3.41
CA HIS A 259 8.98 -7.48 -2.30
C HIS A 259 9.43 -8.90 -2.64
N VAL A 260 10.06 -9.13 -3.77
CA VAL A 260 10.70 -10.40 -4.10
C VAL A 260 12.20 -10.27 -3.94
N ASN A 261 12.83 -11.21 -3.24
CA ASN A 261 14.28 -11.25 -3.08
C ASN A 261 14.89 -12.49 -3.74
N THR A 262 16.20 -12.47 -3.93
CA THR A 262 16.94 -13.54 -4.62
C THR A 262 16.90 -14.86 -3.87
N GLU A 263 16.95 -14.84 -2.53
CA GLU A 263 16.91 -16.02 -1.68
C GLU A 263 15.57 -16.77 -1.83
N GLN A 264 14.44 -16.04 -1.73
CA GLN A 264 13.11 -16.60 -1.94
C GLN A 264 12.95 -17.25 -3.32
N VAL A 265 13.48 -16.60 -4.37
CA VAL A 265 13.44 -17.16 -5.72
C VAL A 265 14.27 -18.43 -5.79
N GLY A 266 15.46 -18.46 -5.18
CA GLY A 266 16.31 -19.64 -5.09
C GLY A 266 15.61 -20.83 -4.41
N GLU A 267 14.94 -20.58 -3.28
CA GLU A 267 14.14 -21.59 -2.58
C GLU A 267 12.96 -22.09 -3.43
N GLN A 268 12.24 -21.20 -4.11
CA GLN A 268 11.13 -21.57 -4.98
C GLN A 268 11.58 -22.40 -6.19
N VAL A 269 12.75 -22.10 -6.77
CA VAL A 269 13.33 -22.91 -7.84
C VAL A 269 13.68 -24.30 -7.32
N LYS A 270 14.30 -24.41 -6.15
CA LYS A 270 14.63 -25.69 -5.52
C LYS A 270 13.38 -26.52 -5.24
N GLU A 271 12.36 -25.89 -4.67
CA GLU A 271 11.07 -26.55 -4.44
C GLU A 271 10.40 -26.99 -5.76
N GLY A 272 10.51 -26.16 -6.80
CA GLY A 272 10.03 -26.47 -8.15
C GLY A 272 10.73 -27.68 -8.77
N LEU A 273 12.05 -27.81 -8.57
CA LEU A 273 12.85 -28.98 -8.99
C LEU A 273 12.44 -30.25 -8.24
N GLU A 274 12.30 -30.18 -6.91
CA GLU A 274 11.89 -31.32 -6.08
C GLU A 274 10.47 -31.80 -6.42
N LYS A 275 9.56 -30.89 -6.74
CA LYS A 275 8.18 -31.21 -7.13
C LYS A 275 8.03 -31.55 -8.62
N GLY A 276 9.12 -31.53 -9.39
CA GLY A 276 9.10 -31.79 -10.84
C GLY A 276 8.34 -30.76 -11.67
N LYS A 277 8.09 -29.56 -11.14
CA LYS A 277 7.46 -28.43 -11.85
C LYS A 277 8.46 -27.65 -12.69
N ILE A 278 9.71 -27.60 -12.24
CA ILE A 278 10.85 -27.06 -12.97
C ILE A 278 11.72 -28.26 -13.32
N THR A 279 12.00 -28.47 -14.61
CA THR A 279 12.73 -29.65 -15.08
C THR A 279 14.02 -29.29 -15.80
N THR A 280 14.13 -28.06 -16.25
CA THR A 280 15.17 -27.54 -17.16
C THR A 280 16.35 -26.91 -16.45
N VAL A 281 16.23 -26.58 -15.16
CA VAL A 281 17.27 -25.88 -14.36
C VAL A 281 18.28 -26.89 -13.79
N ALA A 282 19.57 -26.53 -13.84
CA ALA A 282 20.66 -27.28 -13.27
C ALA A 282 21.16 -26.69 -11.94
N ASP A 283 21.23 -25.35 -11.84
CA ASP A 283 21.81 -24.66 -10.68
C ASP A 283 21.25 -23.24 -10.57
N VAL A 284 21.33 -22.64 -9.39
CA VAL A 284 20.96 -21.24 -9.14
C VAL A 284 22.09 -20.58 -8.37
N ARG A 285 22.52 -19.39 -8.83
CA ARG A 285 23.55 -18.60 -8.18
C ARG A 285 23.04 -17.19 -7.93
N ASP A 286 23.29 -16.72 -6.73
CA ASP A 286 23.15 -15.30 -6.42
C ASP A 286 24.52 -14.62 -6.55
N GLU A 287 24.67 -13.83 -7.60
CA GLU A 287 25.85 -13.03 -7.91
C GLU A 287 25.62 -11.55 -7.60
N THR A 288 24.63 -11.24 -6.74
CA THR A 288 24.29 -9.88 -6.31
C THR A 288 25.46 -9.26 -5.57
N ASP A 289 25.85 -8.06 -6.01
CA ASP A 289 26.92 -7.27 -5.41
C ASP A 289 26.53 -5.78 -5.28
N ARG A 290 27.52 -4.90 -5.05
CA ARG A 290 27.31 -3.45 -4.93
C ARG A 290 26.83 -2.78 -6.22
N SER A 291 26.99 -3.41 -7.38
CA SER A 291 26.53 -2.91 -8.68
C SER A 291 25.04 -3.17 -8.92
N GLY A 292 24.46 -4.13 -8.22
CA GLY A 292 23.04 -4.44 -8.31
C GLY A 292 22.71 -5.91 -8.13
N ILE A 293 21.43 -6.23 -8.29
CA ILE A 293 20.93 -7.61 -8.25
C ILE A 293 21.36 -8.36 -9.49
N ARG A 294 21.90 -9.58 -9.31
CA ARG A 294 22.23 -10.51 -10.38
C ARG A 294 21.94 -11.94 -9.94
N LEU A 295 20.75 -12.43 -10.23
CA LEU A 295 20.33 -13.79 -9.97
C LEU A 295 20.49 -14.61 -11.26
N VAL A 296 21.34 -15.63 -11.23
CA VAL A 296 21.69 -16.47 -12.39
C VAL A 296 21.07 -17.85 -12.23
N ILE A 297 20.14 -18.22 -13.11
CA ILE A 297 19.53 -19.54 -13.16
C ILE A 297 20.12 -20.33 -14.33
N ILE A 298 20.98 -21.30 -14.02
CA ILE A 298 21.76 -22.07 -14.99
C ILE A 298 20.93 -23.24 -15.51
N LEU A 299 20.86 -23.40 -16.82
CA LEU A 299 20.06 -24.44 -17.45
C LEU A 299 20.84 -25.76 -17.62
N LYS A 300 20.11 -26.87 -17.71
CA LYS A 300 20.68 -28.16 -18.09
C LYS A 300 21.21 -28.11 -19.53
N ALA A 301 22.21 -28.91 -19.81
CA ALA A 301 22.76 -29.03 -21.17
C ALA A 301 21.66 -29.40 -22.18
N GLY A 302 21.54 -28.63 -23.26
CA GLY A 302 20.53 -28.85 -24.29
C GLY A 302 19.08 -28.56 -23.87
N ALA A 303 18.86 -27.92 -22.75
CA ALA A 303 17.52 -27.49 -22.35
C ALA A 303 16.95 -26.43 -23.31
N ASP A 304 15.66 -26.53 -23.60
CA ASP A 304 14.92 -25.52 -24.33
C ASP A 304 14.79 -24.27 -23.43
N VAL A 305 15.34 -23.15 -23.89
CA VAL A 305 15.41 -21.91 -23.14
C VAL A 305 14.03 -21.29 -22.93
N ASP A 306 13.15 -21.33 -23.93
CA ASP A 306 11.81 -20.76 -23.85
C ASP A 306 10.95 -21.54 -22.84
N ARG A 307 11.10 -22.85 -22.85
CA ARG A 307 10.47 -23.72 -21.85
C ARG A 307 11.01 -23.45 -20.47
N ALA A 308 12.34 -23.33 -20.31
CA ALA A 308 12.97 -23.04 -19.03
C ALA A 308 12.49 -21.70 -18.45
N GLU A 309 12.47 -20.66 -19.29
CA GLU A 309 11.95 -19.36 -18.90
C GLU A 309 10.49 -19.45 -18.42
N SER A 310 9.65 -20.15 -19.17
CA SER A 310 8.24 -20.36 -18.80
C SER A 310 8.07 -21.16 -17.49
N GLU A 311 8.85 -22.23 -17.28
CA GLU A 311 8.84 -23.03 -16.04
C GLU A 311 9.24 -22.17 -14.84
N VAL A 312 10.28 -21.35 -14.97
CA VAL A 312 10.80 -20.47 -13.91
C VAL A 312 9.77 -19.39 -13.57
N PHE A 313 9.29 -18.64 -14.53
CA PHE A 313 8.31 -17.56 -14.26
C PHE A 313 7.00 -18.06 -13.65
N ARG A 314 6.54 -19.26 -14.01
CA ARG A 314 5.28 -19.81 -13.48
C ARG A 314 5.39 -20.34 -12.07
N ASN A 315 6.57 -20.77 -11.66
CA ASN A 315 6.76 -21.47 -10.39
C ASN A 315 7.53 -20.65 -9.35
N THR A 316 7.85 -19.39 -9.67
CA THR A 316 8.55 -18.48 -8.77
C THR A 316 7.86 -17.12 -8.68
N GLY A 317 8.29 -16.29 -7.73
CA GLY A 317 7.84 -14.91 -7.57
C GLY A 317 8.35 -13.93 -8.64
N LEU A 318 9.09 -14.38 -9.66
CA LEU A 318 9.60 -13.53 -10.76
C LEU A 318 8.49 -12.99 -11.66
N ASP A 319 7.30 -13.60 -11.65
CA ASP A 319 6.06 -13.09 -12.26
C ASP A 319 4.97 -13.11 -11.18
N THR A 320 4.64 -11.96 -10.61
CA THR A 320 3.74 -11.84 -9.47
C THR A 320 2.81 -10.65 -9.61
N LYS A 321 1.84 -10.54 -8.72
CA LYS A 321 0.81 -9.50 -8.75
C LYS A 321 0.93 -8.55 -7.58
N PHE A 322 0.88 -7.25 -7.88
CA PHE A 322 0.72 -6.18 -6.91
C PHE A 322 -0.78 -5.82 -6.83
N SER A 323 -1.42 -6.19 -5.73
CA SER A 323 -2.85 -5.88 -5.52
C SER A 323 -2.98 -4.42 -5.09
N ALA A 324 -3.06 -3.52 -6.07
CA ALA A 324 -3.17 -2.09 -5.84
C ALA A 324 -4.51 -1.72 -5.22
N ARG A 325 -4.46 -0.79 -4.25
CA ARG A 325 -5.62 -0.13 -3.64
C ARG A 325 -5.22 1.26 -3.19
N ASN A 326 -5.61 2.27 -3.93
CA ASN A 326 -5.32 3.67 -3.64
C ASN A 326 -6.29 4.22 -2.59
N LEU A 327 -6.05 3.87 -1.34
CA LEU A 327 -6.77 4.42 -0.20
C LEU A 327 -5.89 5.44 0.51
N ALA A 328 -6.40 6.64 0.74
CA ALA A 328 -5.71 7.74 1.43
C ALA A 328 -6.67 8.48 2.37
N ILE A 329 -6.13 9.27 3.29
CA ILE A 329 -6.92 10.14 4.17
C ILE A 329 -7.04 11.52 3.53
N ASP A 330 -8.28 11.96 3.30
CA ASP A 330 -8.65 13.31 2.89
C ASP A 330 -9.29 14.04 4.09
N GLY A 331 -8.51 14.84 4.77
CA GLY A 331 -8.91 15.41 6.08
C GLY A 331 -9.03 14.32 7.16
N LEU A 332 -10.25 13.89 7.48
CA LEU A 332 -10.53 12.81 8.42
C LEU A 332 -11.23 11.60 7.75
N LYS A 333 -11.40 11.64 6.43
CA LYS A 333 -12.17 10.63 5.70
C LYS A 333 -11.23 9.73 4.89
N PRO A 334 -11.34 8.41 4.98
CA PRO A 334 -10.68 7.52 4.04
C PRO A 334 -11.37 7.62 2.67
N VAL A 335 -10.60 7.86 1.63
CA VAL A 335 -11.07 7.96 0.24
C VAL A 335 -10.27 7.02 -0.65
N GLN A 336 -10.97 6.32 -1.55
CA GLN A 336 -10.37 5.49 -2.59
C GLN A 336 -10.51 6.20 -3.93
N LEU A 337 -9.42 6.42 -4.63
CA LEU A 337 -9.37 7.28 -5.82
C LEU A 337 -8.52 6.66 -6.93
N ALA A 338 -8.89 6.90 -8.17
CA ALA A 338 -8.03 6.64 -9.32
C ALA A 338 -6.78 7.55 -9.28
N PRO A 339 -5.65 7.14 -9.89
CA PRO A 339 -4.41 7.93 -9.84
C PRO A 339 -4.58 9.37 -10.35
N HIS A 340 -5.32 9.56 -11.44
CA HIS A 340 -5.58 10.89 -12.01
C HIS A 340 -6.48 11.75 -11.10
N ASP A 341 -7.44 11.15 -10.38
CA ASP A 341 -8.27 11.86 -9.40
C ASP A 341 -7.45 12.27 -8.16
N MET A 342 -6.52 11.40 -7.71
CA MET A 342 -5.59 11.75 -6.64
C MET A 342 -4.74 12.96 -7.04
N LEU A 343 -4.19 12.96 -8.26
CA LEU A 343 -3.39 14.06 -8.79
C LEU A 343 -4.20 15.35 -8.89
N ASN A 344 -5.42 15.28 -9.39
CA ASN A 344 -6.31 16.44 -9.51
C ASN A 344 -6.69 17.03 -8.14
N ARG A 345 -7.01 16.19 -7.15
CA ARG A 345 -7.27 16.66 -5.77
C ARG A 345 -6.04 17.27 -5.12
N TRP A 346 -4.87 16.65 -5.31
CA TRP A 346 -3.62 17.21 -4.84
C TRP A 346 -3.35 18.58 -5.47
N ALA A 347 -3.57 18.75 -6.77
CA ALA A 347 -3.38 20.03 -7.47
C ALA A 347 -4.29 21.13 -6.90
N GLY A 348 -5.56 20.84 -6.63
CA GLY A 348 -6.50 21.79 -5.99
C GLY A 348 -6.08 22.15 -4.56
N TRP A 349 -5.61 21.18 -3.78
CA TRP A 349 -5.05 21.44 -2.46
C TRP A 349 -3.75 22.26 -2.55
N ARG A 350 -2.84 21.92 -3.46
CA ARG A 350 -1.59 22.68 -3.68
C ARG A 350 -1.87 24.14 -4.05
N ASP A 351 -2.87 24.42 -4.89
CA ASP A 351 -3.30 25.77 -5.21
C ASP A 351 -3.69 26.55 -3.95
N SER A 352 -4.49 25.95 -3.08
CA SER A 352 -4.90 26.56 -1.81
C SER A 352 -3.71 26.84 -0.89
N ARG A 353 -2.76 25.89 -0.79
CA ARG A 353 -1.53 26.06 0.03
C ARG A 353 -0.59 27.09 -0.57
N LEU A 354 -0.47 27.13 -1.89
CA LEU A 354 0.32 28.13 -2.61
C LEU A 354 -0.18 29.55 -2.29
N VAL A 355 -1.50 29.78 -2.29
CA VAL A 355 -2.07 31.09 -1.91
C VAL A 355 -1.67 31.49 -0.49
N VAL A 356 -1.67 30.54 0.47
CA VAL A 356 -1.25 30.82 1.86
C VAL A 356 0.25 31.17 1.91
N SER A 357 1.11 30.40 1.24
CA SER A 357 2.56 30.65 1.18
C SER A 357 2.87 31.98 0.50
N LEU A 358 2.19 32.30 -0.63
CA LEU A 358 2.36 33.56 -1.35
C LEU A 358 1.93 34.77 -0.52
N LYS A 359 0.83 34.68 0.24
CA LYS A 359 0.40 35.75 1.15
C LYS A 359 1.42 35.99 2.27
N ALA A 360 1.95 34.93 2.87
CA ALA A 360 2.99 35.04 3.89
C ALA A 360 4.30 35.63 3.33
N GLU A 361 4.70 35.21 2.10
CA GLU A 361 5.83 35.79 1.40
C GLU A 361 5.59 37.29 1.09
N LEU A 362 4.39 37.65 0.64
CA LEU A 362 4.02 39.05 0.34
C LEU A 362 4.21 39.97 1.55
N GLU A 363 3.75 39.56 2.73
CA GLU A 363 3.92 40.36 3.94
C GLU A 363 5.40 40.53 4.31
N LYS A 364 6.18 39.47 4.28
CA LYS A 364 7.63 39.53 4.52
C LYS A 364 8.35 40.43 3.52
N ARG A 365 7.96 40.34 2.23
CA ARG A 365 8.53 41.17 1.17
C ARG A 365 8.15 42.64 1.33
N ARG A 366 6.92 42.94 1.73
CA ARG A 366 6.49 44.30 2.03
C ARG A 366 7.24 44.91 3.20
N GLU A 367 7.37 44.15 4.29
CA GLU A 367 8.15 44.56 5.45
C GLU A 367 9.62 44.83 5.10
N ARG A 368 10.23 43.94 4.29
CA ARG A 368 11.62 44.14 3.85
C ARG A 368 11.75 45.35 2.90
N LEU A 369 10.79 45.54 1.99
CA LEU A 369 10.79 46.69 1.07
C LEU A 369 10.67 48.02 1.83
N GLU A 370 9.82 48.09 2.84
CA GLU A 370 9.68 49.26 3.73
C GLU A 370 11.03 49.63 4.35
N VAL A 371 11.73 48.64 4.92
CA VAL A 371 13.07 48.86 5.52
C VAL A 371 14.07 49.33 4.47
N VAL A 372 14.16 48.64 3.31
CA VAL A 372 15.13 48.98 2.25
C VAL A 372 14.87 50.40 1.69
N GLN A 373 13.61 50.77 1.51
CA GLN A 373 13.23 52.14 1.08
C GLN A 373 13.66 53.17 2.10
N GLY A 374 13.46 52.91 3.41
CA GLY A 374 13.91 53.78 4.48
C GLY A 374 15.42 53.97 4.50
N LEU A 375 16.20 52.87 4.29
CA LEU A 375 17.66 52.92 4.21
C LEU A 375 18.15 53.72 3.00
N ILE A 376 17.52 53.57 1.83
CA ILE A 376 17.86 54.36 0.61
C ILE A 376 17.61 55.85 0.87
N THR A 377 16.45 56.18 1.46
CA THR A 377 16.12 57.60 1.79
C THR A 377 17.13 58.13 2.83
N ALA A 378 17.47 57.33 3.84
CA ALA A 378 18.43 57.74 4.87
C ALA A 378 19.84 57.98 4.30
N ILE A 379 20.29 57.19 3.34
CA ILE A 379 21.58 57.37 2.66
C ILE A 379 21.55 58.68 1.83
N THR A 380 20.45 58.96 1.14
CA THR A 380 20.29 60.16 0.34
C THR A 380 20.30 61.46 1.21
N MET A 381 19.77 61.36 2.45
CA MET A 381 19.72 62.48 3.40
C MET A 381 20.65 62.27 4.58
N ILE A 382 21.79 61.67 4.35
CA ILE A 382 22.65 61.14 5.43
C ILE A 382 23.13 62.17 6.41
N ASP A 383 23.46 63.38 5.96
CA ASP A 383 23.94 64.46 6.82
C ASP A 383 22.85 64.90 7.79
N GLU A 384 21.59 64.99 7.35
CA GLU A 384 20.47 65.35 8.16
C GLU A 384 20.15 64.24 9.19
N VAL A 385 20.15 62.99 8.74
CA VAL A 385 19.94 61.81 9.59
C VAL A 385 21.00 61.74 10.71
N ILE A 386 22.29 61.91 10.37
CA ILE A 386 23.39 61.93 11.35
C ILE A 386 23.22 63.10 12.32
N SER A 387 22.84 64.28 11.85
CA SER A 387 22.61 65.44 12.70
C SER A 387 21.51 65.18 13.75
N GLN A 388 20.41 64.57 13.35
CA GLN A 388 19.31 64.24 14.25
C GLN A 388 19.68 63.15 15.26
N ILE A 389 20.45 62.15 14.84
CA ILE A 389 20.93 61.07 15.71
C ILE A 389 21.92 61.63 16.77
N ARG A 390 22.83 62.50 16.34
CA ARG A 390 23.81 63.13 17.28
C ARG A 390 23.17 64.08 18.26
N ALA A 391 22.05 64.74 17.91
CA ALA A 391 21.31 65.61 18.78
C ALA A 391 20.40 64.87 19.77
N ALA A 392 20.26 63.53 19.65
CA ALA A 392 19.44 62.70 20.51
C ALA A 392 20.17 62.35 21.83
N LYS A 393 19.39 62.25 22.91
CA LYS A 393 19.91 61.89 24.25
C LYS A 393 20.22 60.40 24.38
N ASP A 394 19.44 59.58 23.74
CA ASP A 394 19.54 58.12 23.75
C ASP A 394 18.92 57.55 22.47
N ARG A 395 18.99 56.21 22.33
CA ARG A 395 18.42 55.48 21.16
C ARG A 395 16.90 55.71 21.00
N ALA A 396 16.16 55.81 22.09
CA ALA A 396 14.72 56.01 22.05
C ALA A 396 14.35 57.45 21.56
N ASP A 397 15.13 58.48 22.00
CA ASP A 397 15.00 59.83 21.47
C ASP A 397 15.42 59.93 20.02
N ALA A 398 16.50 59.26 19.63
CA ALA A 398 16.92 59.16 18.23
C ALA A 398 15.81 58.54 17.34
N LYS A 399 15.20 57.44 17.78
CA LYS A 399 14.06 56.83 17.07
C LYS A 399 12.90 57.80 16.92
N LYS A 400 12.52 58.51 18.00
CA LYS A 400 11.43 59.52 17.94
C LYS A 400 11.74 60.66 16.98
N ARG A 401 12.99 61.10 16.89
CA ARG A 401 13.42 62.15 15.94
C ARG A 401 13.33 61.67 14.50
N LEU A 402 13.78 60.43 14.22
CA LEU A 402 13.66 59.83 12.89
C LEU A 402 12.20 59.64 12.48
N VAL A 403 11.32 59.24 13.42
CA VAL A 403 9.86 59.17 13.14
C VAL A 403 9.27 60.56 12.81
N LYS A 404 9.75 61.62 13.46
CA LYS A 404 9.35 63.01 13.07
C LYS A 404 9.84 63.40 11.68
N MET A 405 10.90 62.79 11.17
CA MET A 405 11.38 62.94 9.77
C MET A 405 10.59 62.05 8.78
N GLN A 406 9.43 61.54 9.14
CA GLN A 406 8.54 60.72 8.31
C GLN A 406 9.02 59.28 8.08
N TYR A 407 10.02 58.77 8.83
CA TYR A 407 10.36 57.36 8.84
C TYR A 407 9.36 56.58 9.71
N THR A 408 9.06 55.34 9.29
CA THR A 408 8.30 54.43 10.16
C THR A 408 9.16 53.98 11.33
N GLU A 409 8.55 53.47 12.40
CA GLU A 409 9.31 52.92 13.53
C GLU A 409 10.30 51.83 13.14
N ARG A 410 9.88 50.95 12.21
CA ARG A 410 10.70 49.88 11.67
C ARG A 410 11.88 50.39 10.85
N GLN A 411 11.64 51.46 10.04
CA GLN A 411 12.71 52.13 9.29
C GLN A 411 13.70 52.83 10.25
N ALA A 412 13.20 53.50 11.26
CA ALA A 412 14.03 54.19 12.25
C ALA A 412 14.92 53.20 13.02
N ASP A 413 14.40 52.04 13.43
CA ASP A 413 15.21 51.01 14.07
C ASP A 413 16.32 50.47 13.12
N ALA A 414 15.98 50.21 11.84
CA ALA A 414 16.94 49.74 10.85
C ALA A 414 18.03 50.77 10.56
N ILE A 415 17.68 52.07 10.52
CA ILE A 415 18.65 53.17 10.35
C ILE A 415 19.61 53.22 11.53
N LEU A 416 19.08 53.10 12.77
CA LEU A 416 19.91 53.12 13.98
C LEU A 416 20.83 51.90 14.13
N ASP A 417 20.49 50.78 13.49
CA ASP A 417 21.32 49.56 13.46
C ASP A 417 22.28 49.52 12.30
N MET A 418 22.25 50.51 11.40
CA MET A 418 23.10 50.58 10.20
C MET A 418 24.59 50.86 10.61
N ARG A 419 25.50 50.07 10.01
CA ARG A 419 26.93 50.24 10.23
C ARG A 419 27.47 51.35 9.33
N LEU A 420 28.43 52.15 9.82
CA LEU A 420 29.05 53.23 9.05
C LEU A 420 29.67 52.73 7.72
N ALA A 421 30.15 51.48 7.68
CA ALA A 421 30.68 50.87 6.46
C ALA A 421 29.63 50.70 5.35
N GLN A 422 28.34 50.69 5.69
CA GLN A 422 27.20 50.54 4.74
C GLN A 422 26.78 51.87 4.09
N LEU A 423 27.53 52.95 4.30
CA LEU A 423 27.27 54.28 3.73
C LEU A 423 28.00 54.51 2.39
N THR A 424 28.52 53.48 1.76
CA THR A 424 29.25 53.57 0.52
C THR A 424 28.32 53.67 -0.70
N LYS A 425 28.81 54.26 -1.82
CA LYS A 425 28.06 54.33 -3.09
C LYS A 425 27.78 52.92 -3.68
N LEU A 426 28.53 51.93 -3.26
CA LEU A 426 28.32 50.55 -3.69
C LEU A 426 27.11 49.94 -2.98
N ASP A 427 27.00 50.20 -1.68
CA ASP A 427 25.89 49.73 -0.87
C ASP A 427 24.55 50.36 -1.30
N ASP A 428 24.56 51.68 -1.66
CA ASP A 428 23.35 52.32 -2.19
C ASP A 428 22.81 51.66 -3.47
N LYS A 429 23.74 51.31 -4.43
CA LYS A 429 23.35 50.60 -5.63
C LYS A 429 22.80 49.19 -5.35
N GLN A 430 23.37 48.52 -4.35
CA GLN A 430 22.89 47.20 -3.94
C GLN A 430 21.48 47.28 -3.33
N LEU A 431 21.22 48.24 -2.46
CA LEU A 431 19.88 48.49 -1.87
C LEU A 431 18.85 48.85 -2.92
N GLN A 432 19.20 49.70 -3.90
CA GLN A 432 18.35 50.04 -5.03
C GLN A 432 18.01 48.83 -5.89
N GLN A 433 18.98 47.93 -6.14
CA GLN A 433 18.74 46.70 -6.87
C GLN A 433 17.85 45.74 -6.04
N GLU A 434 18.12 45.57 -4.75
CA GLU A 434 17.29 44.80 -3.84
C GLU A 434 15.84 45.27 -3.83
N ALA A 435 15.63 46.61 -3.77
CA ALA A 435 14.27 47.21 -3.81
C ALA A 435 13.53 46.85 -5.12
N LYS A 436 14.24 46.93 -6.28
CA LYS A 436 13.65 46.57 -7.58
C LYS A 436 13.28 45.09 -7.63
N ASP A 437 14.16 44.21 -7.14
CA ASP A 437 13.91 42.76 -7.13
C ASP A 437 12.74 42.41 -6.24
N ILE A 438 12.64 43.02 -5.05
CA ILE A 438 11.50 42.85 -4.14
C ILE A 438 10.20 43.37 -4.78
N GLN A 439 10.21 44.55 -5.41
CA GLN A 439 9.04 45.08 -6.09
C GLN A 439 8.58 44.19 -7.25
N ALA A 440 9.52 43.68 -8.06
CA ALA A 440 9.21 42.76 -9.13
C ALA A 440 8.54 41.47 -8.59
N ARG A 441 9.08 40.91 -7.51
CA ARG A 441 8.51 39.72 -6.86
C ARG A 441 7.13 40.00 -6.24
N ILE A 442 6.94 41.13 -5.60
CA ILE A 442 5.61 41.56 -5.08
C ILE A 442 4.59 41.62 -6.22
N LYS A 443 4.95 42.21 -7.36
CA LYS A 443 4.06 42.31 -8.54
C LYS A 443 3.71 40.90 -9.06
N GLU A 444 4.68 39.99 -9.12
CA GLU A 444 4.44 38.61 -9.51
C GLU A 444 3.48 37.90 -8.53
N ILE A 445 3.72 38.01 -7.21
CA ILE A 445 2.86 37.43 -6.18
C ILE A 445 1.42 37.94 -6.30
N LEU A 446 1.23 39.25 -6.50
CA LEU A 446 -0.09 39.84 -6.68
C LEU A 446 -0.78 39.30 -7.95
N ALA A 447 -0.05 39.13 -9.04
CA ALA A 447 -0.56 38.54 -10.27
C ALA A 447 -0.95 37.06 -10.11
N LEU A 448 -0.18 36.29 -9.33
CA LEU A 448 -0.51 34.90 -9.01
C LEU A 448 -1.72 34.81 -8.08
N THR A 449 -1.78 35.63 -7.02
CA THR A 449 -2.89 35.57 -6.06
C THR A 449 -4.23 36.01 -6.66
N SER A 450 -4.22 36.80 -7.72
CA SER A 450 -5.44 37.31 -8.40
C SER A 450 -5.96 36.40 -9.52
N SER A 451 -5.25 35.37 -9.95
CA SER A 451 -5.62 34.57 -11.12
C SER A 451 -5.40 33.08 -10.93
N ASP A 452 -6.49 32.30 -10.88
CA ASP A 452 -6.47 30.83 -10.79
C ASP A 452 -5.70 30.22 -11.98
N LYS A 453 -5.89 30.75 -13.19
CA LYS A 453 -5.18 30.26 -14.38
C LYS A 453 -3.67 30.41 -14.25
N LYS A 454 -3.20 31.58 -13.74
CA LYS A 454 -1.75 31.79 -13.54
C LYS A 454 -1.20 30.88 -12.45
N ARG A 455 -1.96 30.62 -11.39
CA ARG A 455 -1.52 29.70 -10.34
C ARG A 455 -1.44 28.26 -10.82
N ARG A 456 -2.42 27.78 -11.60
CA ARG A 456 -2.36 26.43 -12.20
C ARG A 456 -1.12 26.29 -13.07
N GLU A 457 -0.84 27.25 -13.94
CA GLU A 457 0.34 27.25 -14.77
C GLU A 457 1.63 27.31 -13.93
N TYR A 458 1.66 28.11 -12.88
CA TYR A 458 2.78 28.18 -11.94
C TYR A 458 3.04 26.80 -11.27
N ILE A 459 1.99 26.12 -10.82
CA ILE A 459 2.10 24.80 -10.19
C ILE A 459 2.63 23.76 -11.18
N VAL A 460 2.16 23.76 -12.42
CA VAL A 460 2.66 22.85 -13.46
C VAL A 460 4.13 23.11 -13.73
N ASN A 461 4.52 24.35 -13.93
CA ASN A 461 5.92 24.72 -14.16
C ASN A 461 6.82 24.36 -12.97
N GLU A 462 6.35 24.56 -11.72
CA GLU A 462 7.05 24.13 -10.51
C GLU A 462 7.26 22.60 -10.49
N VAL A 463 6.24 21.82 -10.84
CA VAL A 463 6.33 20.35 -10.90
C VAL A 463 7.28 19.92 -12.02
N GLU A 464 7.25 20.57 -13.19
CA GLU A 464 8.15 20.28 -14.31
C GLU A 464 9.61 20.60 -13.96
N GLU A 465 9.89 21.76 -13.32
CA GLU A 465 11.23 22.12 -12.83
C GLU A 465 11.75 21.10 -11.80
N LEU A 466 10.91 20.71 -10.85
CA LEU A 466 11.28 19.69 -9.87
C LEU A 466 11.48 18.31 -10.53
N ALA A 467 10.73 18.01 -11.60
CA ALA A 467 10.89 16.78 -12.37
C ALA A 467 12.17 16.79 -13.23
N GLU A 468 12.66 17.94 -13.67
CA GLU A 468 13.98 18.06 -14.30
C GLU A 468 15.10 17.85 -13.28
N ARG A 469 14.99 18.46 -12.09
CA ARG A 469 16.00 18.42 -11.04
C ARG A 469 16.10 17.05 -10.35
N HIS A 470 14.98 16.40 -10.05
CA HIS A 470 14.93 15.19 -9.24
C HIS A 470 14.41 13.95 -10.00
N GLY A 471 13.91 14.13 -11.23
CA GLY A 471 13.28 13.06 -11.98
C GLY A 471 14.28 12.11 -12.62
N ASN A 472 14.03 10.82 -12.45
CA ASN A 472 14.79 9.74 -13.06
C ASN A 472 14.12 9.25 -14.36
N ALA A 473 14.89 8.56 -15.21
CA ALA A 473 14.32 7.79 -16.30
C ALA A 473 13.36 6.73 -15.74
N ARG A 474 12.31 6.43 -16.51
CA ARG A 474 11.36 5.37 -16.15
C ARG A 474 12.09 4.02 -16.04
N ARG A 475 11.90 3.31 -14.96
CA ARG A 475 12.54 2.03 -14.64
C ARG A 475 11.70 0.84 -15.13
N SER A 476 10.39 0.86 -14.86
CA SER A 476 9.44 -0.18 -15.26
C SER A 476 8.92 0.06 -16.67
N GLN A 477 9.07 -0.91 -17.56
CA GLN A 477 8.49 -0.86 -18.90
C GLN A 477 7.14 -1.56 -18.92
N ALA A 478 6.18 -1.02 -19.68
CA ALA A 478 4.89 -1.66 -19.87
C ALA A 478 4.97 -2.59 -21.08
N ILE A 479 5.06 -3.89 -20.80
CA ILE A 479 5.19 -4.95 -21.83
C ILE A 479 3.83 -5.56 -22.18
N PRO A 480 3.66 -6.08 -23.39
CA PRO A 480 2.46 -6.86 -23.75
C PRO A 480 2.38 -8.13 -22.91
N GLU A 481 1.18 -8.68 -22.78
CA GLU A 481 1.01 -9.95 -22.08
C GLU A 481 1.87 -11.04 -22.72
N PRO A 482 2.72 -11.74 -21.94
CA PRO A 482 3.56 -12.81 -22.47
C PRO A 482 2.73 -13.92 -23.09
N LYS A 483 3.00 -14.29 -24.33
CA LYS A 483 2.25 -15.28 -25.10
C LYS A 483 2.43 -16.74 -24.63
N TYR A 484 2.84 -16.96 -23.39
CA TYR A 484 2.93 -18.32 -22.83
C TYR A 484 1.55 -18.80 -22.37
N SER A 485 0.65 -19.08 -23.31
CA SER A 485 -0.60 -19.75 -22.96
C SER A 485 -0.31 -21.21 -22.59
N ALA A 486 -1.03 -21.72 -21.60
CA ALA A 486 -0.96 -23.13 -21.20
C ALA A 486 -1.19 -24.10 -22.39
N THR A 487 -1.81 -23.61 -23.45
CA THR A 487 -2.16 -24.34 -24.68
C THR A 487 -0.98 -24.54 -25.63
N GLU A 488 0.01 -23.62 -25.69
CA GLU A 488 1.15 -23.75 -26.62
C GLU A 488 2.26 -24.65 -26.07
N ILE A 489 2.49 -24.66 -24.77
CA ILE A 489 3.46 -25.58 -24.13
C ILE A 489 2.98 -27.03 -24.21
N ILE A 490 1.67 -27.24 -24.16
CA ILE A 490 1.07 -28.55 -24.41
C ILE A 490 1.30 -28.99 -25.88
N LYS A 491 1.33 -28.05 -26.86
CA LYS A 491 1.60 -28.38 -28.27
C LYS A 491 3.08 -28.70 -28.54
N VAL A 492 4.03 -27.97 -27.96
CA VAL A 492 5.48 -28.22 -28.17
C VAL A 492 5.95 -29.47 -27.42
N GLY A 493 5.39 -29.76 -26.24
CA GLY A 493 5.64 -31.04 -25.54
C GLY A 493 5.00 -32.27 -26.21
N ARG A 494 3.97 -32.07 -27.06
CA ARG A 494 3.29 -33.16 -27.79
C ARG A 494 4.03 -33.66 -29.04
N GLN A 495 5.02 -32.94 -29.54
CA GLN A 495 5.74 -33.35 -30.76
C GLN A 495 6.88 -34.34 -30.53
N LYS A 496 7.23 -34.72 -29.28
CA LYS A 496 8.29 -35.70 -29.00
C LYS A 496 7.95 -36.83 -28.04
N VAL A 497 6.71 -36.95 -27.60
CA VAL A 497 6.26 -38.11 -26.83
C VAL A 497 4.86 -38.48 -27.32
N GLU A 498 4.76 -39.36 -28.31
CA GLU A 498 3.60 -40.20 -28.47
C GLU A 498 3.53 -41.17 -27.28
N VAL A 499 3.12 -40.68 -26.14
CA VAL A 499 2.52 -41.46 -25.08
C VAL A 499 1.08 -41.04 -25.00
N ALA A 500 0.19 -41.96 -25.28
CA ALA A 500 -1.24 -41.85 -25.38
C ALA A 500 -1.82 -40.80 -24.44
N ALA A 501 -2.55 -39.79 -25.03
CA ALA A 501 -3.39 -38.86 -24.30
C ALA A 501 -4.48 -39.62 -23.54
N THR A 502 -4.21 -39.99 -22.31
CA THR A 502 -5.26 -40.35 -21.37
C THR A 502 -5.73 -39.02 -20.75
N GLY A 503 -6.97 -38.63 -21.02
CA GLY A 503 -7.69 -37.60 -20.25
C GLY A 503 -7.60 -37.87 -18.73
N PRO A 504 -8.05 -36.97 -17.87
CA PRO A 504 -7.97 -37.19 -16.42
C PRO A 504 -8.44 -38.58 -16.09
N LYS A 505 -7.56 -39.36 -15.45
CA LYS A 505 -7.83 -40.81 -15.22
C LYS A 505 -9.04 -40.93 -14.30
N THR A 506 -10.15 -41.42 -14.84
CA THR A 506 -11.32 -41.73 -14.03
C THR A 506 -10.99 -42.77 -12.97
N ARG A 507 -11.26 -42.48 -11.74
CA ARG A 507 -11.08 -43.39 -10.60
C ARG A 507 -12.38 -44.07 -10.26
N PHE A 508 -12.32 -45.38 -10.10
CA PHE A 508 -13.44 -46.18 -9.66
C PHE A 508 -13.27 -46.48 -8.18
N LEU A 509 -14.27 -46.13 -7.38
CA LEU A 509 -14.23 -46.17 -5.93
C LEU A 509 -15.36 -47.05 -5.39
N LEU A 510 -15.04 -47.88 -4.44
CA LEU A 510 -16.01 -48.55 -3.58
C LEU A 510 -15.99 -47.85 -2.23
N ILE A 511 -17.10 -47.31 -1.81
CA ILE A 511 -17.27 -46.61 -0.55
C ILE A 511 -18.18 -47.50 0.32
N ASP A 512 -17.66 -47.94 1.45
CA ASP A 512 -18.43 -48.58 2.50
C ASP A 512 -19.06 -47.45 3.34
N ASP A 513 -20.33 -47.14 3.09
CA ASP A 513 -21.00 -46.03 3.73
C ASP A 513 -21.21 -46.26 5.24
N ASP A 514 -21.31 -47.53 5.69
CA ASP A 514 -21.47 -47.86 7.11
C ASP A 514 -20.20 -47.70 7.92
N LYS A 515 -19.04 -47.90 7.31
CA LYS A 515 -17.73 -47.80 7.96
C LYS A 515 -16.93 -46.53 7.55
N GLY A 516 -17.42 -45.78 6.57
CA GLY A 516 -16.73 -44.61 6.03
C GLY A 516 -15.35 -44.93 5.44
N ILE A 517 -15.22 -46.08 4.79
CA ILE A 517 -13.93 -46.53 4.19
C ILE A 517 -13.99 -46.39 2.67
N VAL A 518 -12.96 -45.74 2.10
CA VAL A 518 -12.80 -45.59 0.65
C VAL A 518 -11.79 -46.61 0.15
N THR A 519 -12.22 -47.45 -0.80
CA THR A 519 -11.37 -48.41 -1.51
C THR A 519 -11.30 -48.10 -2.99
N ARG A 520 -10.10 -47.96 -3.54
CA ARG A 520 -9.91 -47.72 -4.97
C ARG A 520 -9.86 -49.02 -5.73
N LEU A 521 -10.68 -49.14 -6.76
CA LEU A 521 -10.75 -50.29 -7.64
C LEU A 521 -9.93 -50.08 -8.93
N LYS A 522 -9.52 -51.15 -9.58
CA LYS A 522 -8.79 -51.14 -10.86
C LYS A 522 -9.72 -50.86 -12.08
N GLY A 523 -11.03 -50.98 -11.90
CA GLY A 523 -12.02 -50.80 -12.97
C GLY A 523 -13.43 -50.55 -12.40
N PRO A 524 -14.46 -50.41 -13.27
CA PRO A 524 -15.80 -50.01 -12.86
C PRO A 524 -16.58 -51.10 -12.08
N ARG A 525 -16.15 -52.36 -12.19
CA ARG A 525 -16.87 -53.47 -11.58
C ARG A 525 -16.82 -53.41 -10.04
N GLY A 526 -17.99 -53.28 -9.44
CA GLY A 526 -18.12 -53.14 -7.99
C GLY A 526 -17.91 -51.74 -7.45
N SER A 527 -17.67 -50.72 -8.28
CA SER A 527 -17.60 -49.32 -7.82
C SER A 527 -18.98 -48.77 -7.57
N ASN A 528 -19.13 -47.95 -6.53
CA ASN A 528 -20.36 -47.22 -6.21
C ASN A 528 -20.17 -45.71 -6.32
N MET A 529 -18.96 -45.26 -6.71
CA MET A 529 -18.67 -43.87 -7.03
C MET A 529 -17.54 -43.78 -8.07
N THR A 530 -17.62 -42.80 -8.95
CA THR A 530 -16.58 -42.47 -9.92
C THR A 530 -16.19 -40.99 -9.81
N ALA A 531 -14.92 -40.67 -9.97
CA ALA A 531 -14.45 -39.30 -10.02
C ALA A 531 -13.16 -39.22 -10.84
N ASP A 532 -12.97 -38.13 -11.59
CA ASP A 532 -11.74 -37.86 -12.30
C ASP A 532 -10.68 -37.30 -11.34
N GLU A 533 -9.40 -37.44 -11.67
CA GLU A 533 -8.30 -37.08 -10.76
C GLU A 533 -8.25 -35.60 -10.37
N ASP A 534 -8.81 -34.70 -11.17
CA ASP A 534 -8.90 -33.25 -10.94
C ASP A 534 -10.08 -32.85 -10.03
N GLN A 535 -10.99 -33.77 -9.76
CA GLN A 535 -12.17 -33.55 -8.93
C GLN A 535 -11.87 -33.75 -7.45
N ARG A 536 -12.84 -33.44 -6.60
CA ARG A 536 -12.82 -33.74 -5.17
C ARG A 536 -14.11 -34.41 -4.75
N LEU A 537 -14.01 -35.26 -3.75
CA LEU A 537 -15.15 -35.98 -3.18
C LEU A 537 -15.56 -35.29 -1.88
N ILE A 538 -16.84 -35.06 -1.71
CA ILE A 538 -17.41 -34.48 -0.49
C ILE A 538 -18.23 -35.55 0.20
N PHE A 539 -17.98 -35.78 1.48
CA PHE A 539 -18.69 -36.73 2.34
C PHE A 539 -19.33 -35.99 3.51
N VAL A 540 -20.54 -36.36 3.82
CA VAL A 540 -21.28 -35.92 5.01
C VAL A 540 -21.37 -37.11 5.93
N CYS A 541 -20.84 -37.02 7.14
CA CYS A 541 -20.71 -38.11 8.06
C CYS A 541 -21.60 -37.91 9.32
N ASP A 542 -21.96 -39.03 9.96
CA ASP A 542 -22.79 -39.04 11.18
C ASP A 542 -22.10 -38.42 12.41
N ASN A 543 -20.77 -38.31 12.38
CA ASN A 543 -19.99 -37.58 13.39
C ASN A 543 -20.16 -36.05 13.34
N GLY A 544 -21.09 -35.57 12.52
CA GLY A 544 -21.40 -34.14 12.40
C GLY A 544 -20.40 -33.31 11.57
N ASN A 545 -19.56 -33.93 10.77
CA ASN A 545 -18.57 -33.24 9.94
C ASN A 545 -18.77 -33.49 8.45
N PHE A 546 -18.34 -32.49 7.65
CA PHE A 546 -18.11 -32.63 6.21
C PHE A 546 -16.63 -32.89 5.96
N TYR A 547 -16.31 -33.79 5.03
CA TYR A 547 -14.95 -34.08 4.61
C TYR A 547 -14.81 -33.89 3.11
N LYS A 548 -13.70 -33.34 2.66
CA LYS A 548 -13.35 -33.16 1.24
C LYS A 548 -12.06 -33.89 0.92
N LEU A 549 -12.14 -34.93 0.14
CA LEU A 549 -11.04 -35.83 -0.13
C LEU A 549 -10.68 -35.86 -1.63
N HIS A 550 -9.40 -36.19 -1.91
CA HIS A 550 -8.94 -36.46 -3.27
C HIS A 550 -9.40 -37.85 -3.72
N PRO A 551 -9.71 -38.08 -5.02
CA PRO A 551 -10.08 -39.42 -5.54
C PRO A 551 -9.03 -40.50 -5.34
N ASN A 552 -7.80 -40.15 -5.03
CA ASN A 552 -6.73 -41.08 -4.67
C ASN A 552 -6.71 -41.46 -3.19
N HIS A 553 -7.60 -40.95 -2.38
CA HIS A 553 -7.72 -41.32 -0.96
C HIS A 553 -8.05 -42.80 -0.80
N LYS A 554 -7.44 -43.41 0.21
CA LYS A 554 -7.68 -44.80 0.60
C LYS A 554 -7.73 -44.91 2.11
N GLY A 555 -8.67 -45.68 2.62
CA GLY A 555 -8.85 -45.84 4.07
C GLY A 555 -10.01 -45.04 4.66
N PRO A 556 -10.02 -44.86 5.98
CA PRO A 556 -11.10 -44.17 6.66
C PRO A 556 -11.22 -42.70 6.25
N ILE A 557 -12.44 -42.20 6.03
CA ILE A 557 -12.73 -40.80 5.63
C ILE A 557 -12.35 -39.82 6.74
N ALA A 558 -12.64 -40.16 7.99
CA ALA A 558 -12.43 -39.31 9.16
C ALA A 558 -11.21 -39.71 10.03
N GLY A 559 -10.35 -40.63 9.56
CA GLY A 559 -9.30 -41.23 10.38
C GLY A 559 -9.79 -42.35 11.32
N GLU A 560 -11.07 -42.35 11.65
CA GLU A 560 -11.79 -43.37 12.43
C GLU A 560 -12.99 -43.87 11.63
N PRO A 561 -13.50 -45.09 11.90
CA PRO A 561 -14.76 -45.54 11.29
C PRO A 561 -15.89 -44.60 11.58
N THR A 562 -16.55 -44.10 10.53
CA THR A 562 -17.68 -43.18 10.63
C THR A 562 -18.67 -43.43 9.49
N LYS A 563 -19.97 -43.36 9.76
CA LYS A 563 -21.00 -43.61 8.76
C LYS A 563 -21.16 -42.44 7.81
N VAL A 564 -21.19 -42.73 6.51
CA VAL A 564 -21.42 -41.72 5.45
C VAL A 564 -22.90 -41.59 5.22
N LEU A 565 -23.45 -40.40 5.43
CA LEU A 565 -24.87 -40.08 5.29
C LEU A 565 -25.20 -39.53 3.90
N ALA A 566 -24.28 -38.79 3.29
CA ALA A 566 -24.41 -38.27 1.93
C ALA A 566 -23.01 -38.01 1.30
N ARG A 567 -22.96 -38.04 -0.03
CA ARG A 567 -21.72 -37.83 -0.79
C ARG A 567 -21.96 -37.21 -2.16
N ALA A 568 -21.01 -36.46 -2.66
CA ALA A 568 -21.01 -35.87 -4.01
C ALA A 568 -19.62 -35.70 -4.57
N SER A 569 -19.48 -35.58 -5.89
CA SER A 569 -18.26 -35.10 -6.57
C SER A 569 -18.38 -33.61 -6.87
N THR A 570 -17.31 -32.87 -6.82
CA THR A 570 -17.28 -31.43 -7.14
C THR A 570 -17.63 -31.11 -8.59
N SER A 571 -17.64 -32.10 -9.47
CA SER A 571 -18.10 -31.92 -10.87
C SER A 571 -19.59 -32.14 -11.08
N LYS A 572 -20.28 -32.77 -10.13
CA LYS A 572 -21.70 -33.11 -10.27
C LYS A 572 -22.39 -33.07 -8.91
N PHE A 573 -22.83 -31.90 -8.52
CA PHE A 573 -23.67 -31.74 -7.32
C PHE A 573 -25.10 -32.19 -7.57
N PRO A 574 -25.75 -32.79 -6.58
CA PRO A 574 -27.19 -33.01 -6.63
C PRO A 574 -27.96 -31.70 -6.85
N ALA A 575 -29.02 -31.75 -7.65
CA ALA A 575 -29.85 -30.58 -7.97
C ALA A 575 -30.53 -29.96 -6.73
N ASN A 576 -30.85 -30.79 -5.72
CA ASN A 576 -31.45 -30.31 -4.48
C ASN A 576 -30.38 -30.02 -3.43
N PRO A 577 -30.50 -28.92 -2.64
CA PRO A 577 -29.61 -28.66 -1.53
C PRO A 577 -29.79 -29.76 -0.44
N LEU A 578 -28.76 -29.89 0.40
CA LEU A 578 -28.78 -30.78 1.54
C LEU A 578 -29.61 -30.14 2.64
N VAL A 579 -30.64 -30.83 3.10
CA VAL A 579 -31.47 -30.40 4.25
C VAL A 579 -31.06 -31.22 5.46
N ALA A 580 -30.61 -30.57 6.52
CA ALA A 580 -30.20 -31.16 7.77
C ALA A 580 -31.15 -30.69 8.90
N VAL A 581 -31.69 -31.62 9.66
CA VAL A 581 -32.52 -31.35 10.85
C VAL A 581 -31.95 -32.12 12.05
N TRP A 582 -31.75 -31.45 13.16
CA TRP A 582 -31.19 -32.03 14.37
C TRP A 582 -31.90 -31.54 15.65
N ARG A 583 -31.79 -32.30 16.71
CA ARG A 583 -32.34 -32.00 18.03
C ARG A 583 -31.23 -31.69 19.03
N THR A 584 -31.43 -30.69 19.84
CA THR A 584 -30.62 -30.37 21.02
C THR A 584 -31.51 -30.21 22.23
N SER A 585 -30.92 -29.98 23.41
CA SER A 585 -31.67 -29.62 24.63
C SER A 585 -32.60 -28.40 24.47
N ASP A 586 -32.24 -27.49 23.55
CA ASP A 586 -32.94 -26.21 23.34
C ASP A 586 -34.03 -26.26 22.27
N GLY A 587 -34.22 -27.42 21.61
CA GLY A 587 -35.24 -27.61 20.59
C GLY A 587 -34.77 -28.31 19.33
N ILE A 588 -35.60 -28.23 18.29
CA ILE A 588 -35.31 -28.78 16.96
C ILE A 588 -34.83 -27.65 16.04
N PHE A 589 -33.75 -27.89 15.35
CA PHE A 589 -33.10 -26.95 14.43
C PHE A 589 -32.99 -27.58 13.04
N GLY A 590 -32.99 -26.72 12.00
CA GLY A 590 -32.79 -27.15 10.63
C GLY A 590 -31.95 -26.15 9.82
N ASN A 591 -31.21 -26.67 8.86
CA ASN A 591 -30.45 -25.88 7.93
C ASN A 591 -30.57 -26.41 6.50
N VAL A 592 -30.59 -25.51 5.54
CA VAL A 592 -30.50 -25.80 4.11
C VAL A 592 -29.09 -25.46 3.64
N ILE A 593 -28.34 -26.46 3.20
CA ILE A 593 -26.93 -26.33 2.86
C ILE A 593 -26.76 -26.57 1.36
N PRO A 594 -26.48 -25.53 0.56
CA PRO A 594 -26.15 -25.72 -0.85
C PRO A 594 -24.85 -26.52 -0.99
N TRP A 595 -24.83 -27.51 -1.88
CA TRP A 595 -23.63 -28.34 -2.13
C TRP A 595 -22.41 -27.51 -2.54
N GLU A 596 -22.61 -26.44 -3.28
CA GLU A 596 -21.55 -25.52 -3.71
C GLU A 596 -20.83 -24.88 -2.52
N SER A 597 -21.52 -24.63 -1.42
CA SER A 597 -20.93 -24.04 -0.20
C SER A 597 -19.93 -24.98 0.49
N LEU A 598 -19.95 -26.27 0.16
CA LEU A 598 -19.04 -27.28 0.69
C LEU A 598 -17.70 -27.37 -0.07
N THR A 599 -17.54 -26.63 -1.17
CA THR A 599 -16.28 -26.60 -1.93
C THR A 599 -15.10 -26.09 -1.10
N HIS A 600 -15.35 -25.32 -0.05
CA HIS A 600 -14.33 -24.77 0.86
C HIS A 600 -14.02 -25.65 2.08
N VAL A 601 -14.62 -26.83 2.19
CA VAL A 601 -14.33 -27.79 3.25
C VAL A 601 -12.95 -28.42 3.03
N THR A 602 -12.21 -28.69 4.10
CA THR A 602 -10.87 -29.31 4.07
C THR A 602 -10.94 -30.82 4.30
N SER A 603 -9.83 -31.53 4.05
CA SER A 603 -9.69 -32.96 4.35
C SER A 603 -9.74 -33.27 5.86
N LYS A 604 -9.52 -32.26 6.72
CA LYS A 604 -9.62 -32.43 8.19
C LYS A 604 -11.06 -32.40 8.70
N GLY A 605 -12.02 -32.11 7.82
CA GLY A 605 -13.43 -32.00 8.17
C GLY A 605 -13.85 -30.60 8.63
N LYS A 606 -15.14 -30.33 8.57
CA LYS A 606 -15.78 -29.13 9.07
C LYS A 606 -17.13 -29.50 9.68
N ARG A 607 -17.34 -29.14 10.93
CA ARG A 607 -18.55 -29.49 11.66
C ARG A 607 -19.78 -28.77 11.08
N TRP A 608 -20.88 -29.49 10.87
CA TRP A 608 -22.13 -28.95 10.36
C TRP A 608 -23.29 -29.07 11.38
N MET A 609 -23.10 -29.83 12.43
CA MET A 609 -24.08 -30.07 13.52
C MET A 609 -23.36 -29.84 14.87
N PRO A 610 -24.03 -29.24 15.89
CA PRO A 610 -23.47 -29.09 17.22
C PRO A 610 -23.10 -30.44 17.85
N GLU A 611 -22.12 -30.43 18.74
CA GLU A 611 -21.71 -31.63 19.49
C GLU A 611 -22.84 -32.07 20.44
N GLY A 612 -23.12 -33.37 20.48
CA GLY A 612 -24.19 -33.94 21.28
C GLY A 612 -25.60 -33.75 20.73
N ALA A 613 -25.72 -33.16 19.52
CA ALA A 613 -27.03 -33.06 18.87
C ALA A 613 -27.44 -34.41 18.23
N GLU A 614 -28.71 -34.75 18.30
CA GLU A 614 -29.26 -35.92 17.64
C GLU A 614 -29.73 -35.58 16.23
N LEU A 615 -29.24 -36.28 15.21
CA LEU A 615 -29.65 -36.09 13.82
C LEU A 615 -31.04 -36.71 13.60
N LEU A 616 -31.98 -35.88 13.17
CA LEU A 616 -33.36 -36.33 12.86
C LEU A 616 -33.56 -36.57 11.37
N HIS A 617 -32.91 -35.78 10.50
CA HIS A 617 -33.04 -35.91 9.05
C HIS A 617 -31.85 -35.33 8.34
N LEU A 618 -31.44 -36.00 7.27
CA LEU A 618 -30.49 -35.49 6.27
C LEU A 618 -30.95 -35.94 4.89
N GLY A 619 -31.26 -34.98 4.00
CA GLY A 619 -31.77 -35.31 2.66
C GLY A 619 -32.17 -34.09 1.85
N GLY A 620 -32.95 -34.31 0.78
CA GLY A 620 -33.34 -33.22 -0.15
C GLY A 620 -34.57 -32.41 0.27
N THR A 621 -35.49 -32.98 1.06
CA THR A 621 -36.73 -32.30 1.54
C THR A 621 -37.13 -32.81 2.91
N TYR A 622 -37.68 -31.95 3.75
CA TYR A 622 -38.21 -32.30 5.05
C TYR A 622 -39.47 -31.49 5.40
N THR A 623 -40.43 -32.13 6.04
CA THR A 623 -41.64 -31.47 6.53
C THR A 623 -41.82 -31.80 8.00
N LEU A 624 -41.86 -30.79 8.86
CA LEU A 624 -42.11 -30.94 10.28
C LEU A 624 -43.62 -30.74 10.56
N LYS A 625 -44.26 -31.73 11.19
CA LYS A 625 -45.62 -31.60 11.70
C LYS A 625 -45.57 -31.13 13.14
N MET A 626 -46.31 -30.07 13.46
CA MET A 626 -46.43 -29.52 14.79
C MET A 626 -47.81 -29.83 15.33
N GLY A 627 -47.89 -30.57 16.45
CA GLY A 627 -49.16 -30.88 17.14
C GLY A 627 -49.71 -29.66 17.88
N GLY A 628 -50.94 -29.24 17.59
CA GLY A 628 -51.65 -28.17 18.30
C GLY A 628 -53.16 -28.36 18.27
N ARG A 629 -53.86 -27.95 19.33
CA ARG A 629 -55.27 -28.22 19.57
C ARG A 629 -56.31 -27.79 18.51
N LYS A 630 -55.84 -27.13 17.38
CA LYS A 630 -56.80 -26.68 16.34
C LYS A 630 -56.34 -26.82 14.87
N LYS A 631 -55.10 -27.08 14.52
CA LYS A 631 -54.63 -27.47 13.16
C LYS A 631 -53.13 -27.82 13.20
N ASP A 632 -52.77 -28.94 12.57
CA ASP A 632 -51.35 -29.28 12.34
C ASP A 632 -50.69 -28.19 11.50
N LYS A 633 -49.64 -27.57 12.03
CA LYS A 633 -48.84 -26.58 11.28
C LYS A 633 -47.74 -27.32 10.56
N VAL A 634 -47.82 -27.39 9.25
CA VAL A 634 -46.77 -27.95 8.38
C VAL A 634 -45.79 -26.84 8.02
N ILE A 635 -44.56 -26.99 8.43
CA ILE A 635 -43.49 -26.08 8.05
C ILE A 635 -42.71 -26.71 6.89
N GLY A 636 -42.93 -26.18 5.69
CA GLY A 636 -42.12 -26.55 4.50
C GLY A 636 -40.72 -25.93 4.60
N ILE A 637 -39.71 -26.75 4.51
CA ILE A 637 -38.30 -26.31 4.65
C ILE A 637 -37.84 -25.39 3.51
N ASN A 638 -38.53 -25.35 2.38
CA ASN A 638 -38.30 -24.40 1.29
C ASN A 638 -38.41 -22.91 1.72
N SER A 639 -38.99 -22.64 2.89
CA SER A 639 -39.07 -21.29 3.49
C SER A 639 -37.89 -20.93 4.38
N LEU A 640 -36.97 -21.86 4.66
CA LEU A 640 -35.77 -21.60 5.48
C LEU A 640 -34.69 -20.92 4.67
N LYS A 641 -34.09 -19.85 5.23
CA LYS A 641 -32.92 -19.20 4.62
C LYS A 641 -31.69 -20.10 4.78
N ALA A 642 -30.96 -20.30 3.68
CA ALA A 642 -29.67 -20.96 3.72
C ALA A 642 -28.73 -20.21 4.67
N ARG A 643 -28.01 -20.93 5.54
CA ARG A 643 -27.03 -20.37 6.46
C ARG A 643 -25.66 -21.00 6.22
N PRO A 644 -24.55 -20.29 6.60
CA PRO A 644 -23.22 -20.87 6.52
C PRO A 644 -23.13 -22.21 7.26
N VAL A 645 -22.28 -23.09 6.77
CA VAL A 645 -22.04 -24.46 7.28
C VAL A 645 -21.79 -24.52 8.80
N THR A 646 -21.31 -23.42 9.40
CA THR A 646 -21.00 -23.31 10.84
C THR A 646 -22.08 -22.56 11.66
N GLY A 647 -23.24 -22.29 11.08
CA GLY A 647 -24.32 -21.59 11.78
C GLY A 647 -25.08 -22.52 12.75
N THR A 648 -25.69 -21.95 13.79
CA THR A 648 -26.52 -22.67 14.79
C THR A 648 -27.82 -23.23 14.21
N GLY A 649 -28.06 -23.08 12.90
CA GLY A 649 -29.30 -23.47 12.23
C GLY A 649 -30.48 -22.52 12.51
N ASN A 650 -31.60 -22.78 11.85
CA ASN A 650 -32.86 -22.09 12.13
C ASN A 650 -33.65 -22.89 13.16
N LYS A 651 -34.04 -22.28 14.28
CA LYS A 651 -34.88 -22.94 15.26
C LYS A 651 -36.25 -23.18 14.65
N LEU A 652 -36.63 -24.46 14.52
CA LEU A 652 -37.88 -24.90 13.92
C LEU A 652 -39.00 -24.99 14.95
N ALA A 653 -38.70 -25.53 16.15
CA ALA A 653 -39.69 -25.70 17.22
C ALA A 653 -38.99 -25.85 18.59
N LYS A 654 -39.75 -25.60 19.70
CA LYS A 654 -39.36 -26.01 21.04
C LYS A 654 -39.66 -27.49 21.21
N LEU A 655 -38.92 -28.19 22.07
CA LEU A 655 -39.07 -29.63 22.32
C LEU A 655 -40.50 -30.06 22.73
N GLU A 656 -41.23 -29.17 23.42
CA GLU A 656 -42.59 -29.41 23.93
C GLU A 656 -43.69 -29.31 22.85
N GLU A 657 -43.36 -28.85 21.64
CA GLU A 657 -44.33 -28.55 20.58
C GLU A 657 -44.27 -29.56 19.41
N VAL A 658 -43.43 -30.61 19.50
CA VAL A 658 -43.18 -31.54 18.39
C VAL A 658 -43.77 -32.90 18.70
N VAL A 659 -44.69 -33.35 17.86
CA VAL A 659 -45.12 -34.75 17.78
C VAL A 659 -44.34 -35.39 16.65
N LEU A 660 -43.52 -36.37 16.98
CA LEU A 660 -42.73 -37.14 16.04
C LEU A 660 -43.57 -38.05 15.16
#